data_a43dcd38994edc9ac1a075e4dedbb03a
#
_entry.id   a43dcd38994edc9ac1a075e4dedbb03a
#
_cell.length_a   1.000
_cell.length_b   1.000
_cell.length_c   1.000
_cell.angle_alpha   90.00
_cell.angle_beta   90.00
_cell.angle_gamma   90.00
#
_symmetry.space_group_name_H-M   'P 1'
#
loop_
_entity.id
_entity.type
_entity.pdbx_description
1 polymer ?
#
loop_
_entity_poly.entity_id
_entity_poly.type
_entity_poly.pdbx_seq_one_letter_code
_entity_poly.pdbx_strand_id
1 'polypeptide(L)'
;MTAAVPSIRSRTPIPRGVPLKRARFFLICLFFVVWACAIAGRLFWLQIVRHQDFVERAAKQQQRTFEVAPRRGVLYDRNLRELAMTILVPSIYADPTQIADKQAAARTLAALVHTDPEDGSTTEAQIVARLDEGRNFAWIARRVSPQVAATVKALNMKGIFFQQEFARFYPDNQLASQVLGYVGTDDDGLGGLEEKFDSDLHGRPGLMYTAMDARRKILGSSEHDPEPGRNLVLTIDENIQFMAERALDHAMQKTQALNGTVVVQDAHTGQILALAIRPTFNPNRIRDTTPDMLRDHAVSDVYEPGSVFKLVTYSAALDQQVTTPNDMIDCQGGKITLAGRVIHDNQGEHYGLIPVHQALEVSSDVAAIKLALKVGPDRFYQYIRSFGFGTRSNVELPGETRGLLRPPAKWNGSSIGSIAIGQEVAVTPLQLVAMVSTIANGGTYLPPHILMQDETAPAESSAEKIDASQPAPHFVASPVKTGEDLPSPLPPGAHRVISTMAAAEMRKMMEGVVLFGTGKSAQLDGYSSAGKTGTAQKIDPVTHTYSKTMHIASFAGFAPVNDPAISVAVVIDSPKGAYYGADVSAPVFAEVAQQVLEYLGVQHDIDVRPVDLASKKDAPIKEDDTPVQGENIEALYEAANDLPSDDPLRATPAANAKAAAPAPSESAQAENSPAPAKTGAPAQPSPTASAASSPQPSKPASSPPTNTVVIADTGQLRVPSLIGLPMREIIEQAGSSGLEVEIAGNGIAREQAPAAGTMVPPGTKIVVRCQR
;
A
#
# COMPACT_ATOMS: atom_id res chain seq x y z
N MET A 1 -15.15 63.36 108.25
CA MET A 1 -13.66 63.58 108.37
C MET A 1 -13.16 63.78 106.99
N THR A 2 -12.91 65.03 106.66
CA THR A 2 -11.70 65.66 106.24
C THR A 2 -10.89 64.85 105.24
N ALA A 3 -10.59 65.26 104.17
CA ALA A 3 -10.12 66.43 103.49
C ALA A 3 -9.30 66.06 102.30
N ALA A 4 -9.17 66.89 101.49
CA ALA A 4 -8.07 67.36 100.72
C ALA A 4 -8.23 67.23 99.16
N VAL A 5 -8.34 68.43 98.63
CA VAL A 5 -8.11 68.77 97.23
C VAL A 5 -6.62 68.81 96.93
N PRO A 6 -6.13 68.39 95.84
CA PRO A 6 -4.94 68.99 95.27
C PRO A 6 -5.20 69.52 93.83
N SER A 7 -4.95 70.74 93.77
CA SER A 7 -4.13 71.57 92.87
C SER A 7 -4.06 71.27 91.38
N ILE A 8 -4.41 72.28 90.70
CA ILE A 8 -4.23 72.68 89.31
C ILE A 8 -2.84 72.28 88.70
N ARG A 9 -2.81 71.47 87.71
CA ARG A 9 -1.68 71.33 86.78
C ARG A 9 -1.78 72.29 85.60
N SER A 10 -0.73 73.04 85.47
CA SER A 10 -0.44 74.01 84.42
C SER A 10 -0.56 73.44 83.03
N ARG A 11 -1.28 74.13 82.18
CA ARG A 11 -1.36 73.86 80.70
C ARG A 11 0.01 74.25 80.09
N THR A 12 0.72 73.33 79.55
CA THR A 12 1.83 73.58 78.63
C THR A 12 1.33 74.29 77.36
N PRO A 13 2.00 75.33 76.89
CA PRO A 13 1.58 76.07 75.72
C PRO A 13 1.79 75.22 74.45
N ILE A 14 0.79 75.12 73.60
CA ILE A 14 0.84 74.53 72.24
C ILE A 14 1.86 75.35 71.45
N PRO A 15 2.88 74.76 70.88
CA PRO A 15 3.82 75.49 70.02
C PRO A 15 3.09 76.14 68.87
N ARG A 16 3.16 77.46 68.73
CA ARG A 16 2.61 78.26 67.62
C ARG A 16 3.30 77.77 66.34
N GLY A 17 2.51 77.20 65.44
CA GLY A 17 2.98 76.85 64.09
C GLY A 17 3.68 77.99 63.39
N VAL A 18 4.82 77.72 62.84
CA VAL A 18 5.64 78.65 62.06
C VAL A 18 4.82 79.20 60.95
N PRO A 19 4.60 80.52 60.76
CA PRO A 19 3.81 81.03 59.64
C PRO A 19 4.52 80.70 58.35
N LEU A 20 3.88 79.80 57.57
CA LEU A 20 4.33 79.49 56.22
C LEU A 20 4.30 80.80 55.41
N LYS A 21 5.46 81.27 54.92
CA LYS A 21 5.52 82.42 54.04
C LYS A 21 4.62 82.07 52.79
N ARG A 22 3.72 82.95 52.50
CA ARG A 22 2.73 82.78 51.33
C ARG A 22 3.39 82.29 50.06
N ALA A 23 4.66 82.77 49.81
CA ALA A 23 5.43 82.29 48.62
C ALA A 23 5.78 80.77 48.71
N ARG A 24 6.07 80.18 49.90
CA ARG A 24 6.30 78.76 50.04
C ARG A 24 5.05 77.94 49.84
N PHE A 25 3.87 78.42 50.25
CA PHE A 25 2.56 77.79 50.02
C PHE A 25 2.26 77.80 48.54
N PHE A 26 2.43 78.93 47.83
CA PHE A 26 2.26 79.02 46.40
C PHE A 26 3.22 78.10 45.63
N LEU A 27 4.48 77.99 46.02
CA LEU A 27 5.44 77.03 45.40
C LEU A 27 5.03 75.60 45.56
N ILE A 28 4.54 75.19 46.73
CA ILE A 28 4.03 73.84 47.00
C ILE A 28 2.79 73.58 46.14
N CYS A 29 1.84 74.53 46.10
CA CYS A 29 0.63 74.41 45.26
C CYS A 29 1.01 74.35 43.78
N LEU A 30 1.93 75.17 43.29
CA LEU A 30 2.45 75.14 41.94
C LEU A 30 3.10 73.77 41.61
N PHE A 31 3.91 73.24 42.52
CA PHE A 31 4.49 71.90 42.39
C PHE A 31 3.42 70.81 42.23
N PHE A 32 2.39 70.84 43.06
CA PHE A 32 1.31 69.87 42.93
C PHE A 32 0.49 70.02 41.65
N VAL A 33 0.27 71.25 41.18
CA VAL A 33 -0.41 71.51 39.89
C VAL A 33 0.44 71.00 38.74
N VAL A 34 1.75 71.30 38.70
CA VAL A 34 2.64 70.81 37.67
C VAL A 34 2.72 69.26 37.68
N TRP A 35 2.78 68.68 38.88
CA TRP A 35 2.78 67.21 39.04
C TRP A 35 1.46 66.62 38.60
N ALA A 36 0.30 67.21 38.94
CA ALA A 36 -1.00 66.77 38.45
C ALA A 36 -1.11 66.89 36.91
N CYS A 37 -0.64 67.99 36.33
CA CYS A 37 -0.57 68.16 34.88
C CYS A 37 0.36 67.10 34.20
N ALA A 38 1.48 66.79 34.83
CA ALA A 38 2.38 65.75 34.33
C ALA A 38 1.71 64.37 34.35
N ILE A 39 1.00 64.03 35.46
CA ILE A 39 0.21 62.81 35.55
C ILE A 39 -0.92 62.78 34.54
N ALA A 40 -1.66 63.87 34.40
CA ALA A 40 -2.72 63.98 33.40
C ALA A 40 -2.21 63.84 31.98
N GLY A 41 -1.09 64.50 31.67
CA GLY A 41 -0.40 64.34 30.37
C GLY A 41 0.07 62.90 30.12
N ARG A 42 0.62 62.24 31.16
CA ARG A 42 1.03 60.85 31.05
C ARG A 42 -0.15 59.90 30.91
N LEU A 43 -1.27 60.14 31.59
CA LEU A 43 -2.50 59.37 31.44
C LEU A 43 -3.11 59.53 30.04
N PHE A 44 -3.15 60.79 29.56
CA PHE A 44 -3.60 61.08 28.20
C PHE A 44 -2.73 60.34 27.17
N TRP A 45 -1.41 60.39 27.33
CA TRP A 45 -0.49 59.67 26.46
C TRP A 45 -0.73 58.17 26.49
N LEU A 46 -0.89 57.54 27.66
CA LEU A 46 -1.12 56.14 27.79
C LEU A 46 -2.51 55.71 27.32
N GLN A 47 -3.56 56.48 27.64
CA GLN A 47 -4.94 56.09 27.39
C GLN A 47 -5.45 56.46 25.99
N ILE A 48 -4.85 57.48 25.34
CA ILE A 48 -5.30 57.93 24.04
C ILE A 48 -4.25 57.64 22.98
N VAL A 49 -3.00 58.13 23.15
CA VAL A 49 -1.98 58.02 22.11
C VAL A 49 -1.51 56.56 21.94
N ARG A 50 -1.30 55.87 23.08
CA ARG A 50 -0.85 54.49 23.07
C ARG A 50 -1.97 53.47 23.36
N HIS A 51 -3.21 53.88 23.28
CA HIS A 51 -4.36 53.02 23.56
C HIS A 51 -4.31 51.74 22.70
N GLN A 52 -4.13 51.91 21.41
CA GLN A 52 -4.11 50.81 20.46
C GLN A 52 -3.00 49.81 20.71
N ASP A 53 -1.76 50.31 21.02
CA ASP A 53 -0.64 49.45 21.39
C ASP A 53 -0.93 48.59 22.64
N PHE A 54 -1.60 49.19 23.63
CA PHE A 54 -1.92 48.44 24.85
C PHE A 54 -3.10 47.49 24.66
N VAL A 55 -4.08 47.82 23.82
CA VAL A 55 -5.17 46.93 23.44
C VAL A 55 -4.63 45.70 22.68
N GLU A 56 -3.72 45.90 21.72
CA GLU A 56 -3.08 44.80 21.00
C GLU A 56 -2.22 43.93 21.93
N ARG A 57 -1.47 44.52 22.84
CA ARG A 57 -0.68 43.75 23.83
C ARG A 57 -1.57 42.97 24.79
N ALA A 58 -2.68 43.58 25.25
CA ALA A 58 -3.66 42.90 26.10
C ALA A 58 -4.33 41.74 25.33
N ALA A 59 -4.73 41.96 24.08
CA ALA A 59 -5.27 40.92 23.24
C ALA A 59 -4.29 39.75 23.06
N LYS A 60 -3.02 40.05 22.69
CA LYS A 60 -1.96 39.01 22.58
C LYS A 60 -1.69 38.27 23.89
N GLN A 61 -1.85 38.93 25.03
CA GLN A 61 -1.63 38.32 26.35
C GLN A 61 -2.83 37.50 26.84
N GLN A 62 -4.05 37.90 26.45
CA GLN A 62 -5.30 37.27 26.87
C GLN A 62 -5.81 36.24 25.90
N GLN A 63 -5.51 36.38 24.59
CA GLN A 63 -5.89 35.46 23.55
C GLN A 63 -4.89 34.32 23.43
N ARG A 64 -5.39 33.10 23.52
CA ARG A 64 -4.66 31.90 23.11
C ARG A 64 -5.34 31.36 21.86
N THR A 65 -4.53 31.12 20.85
CA THR A 65 -4.96 30.46 19.63
C THR A 65 -4.61 28.98 19.77
N PHE A 66 -5.61 28.14 19.60
CA PHE A 66 -5.44 26.68 19.50
C PHE A 66 -5.81 26.29 18.08
N GLU A 67 -4.96 25.50 17.47
CA GLU A 67 -5.28 24.86 16.22
C GLU A 67 -6.20 23.69 16.47
N VAL A 68 -7.28 23.61 15.68
CA VAL A 68 -8.22 22.49 15.67
C VAL A 68 -7.89 21.66 14.46
N ALA A 69 -7.47 20.40 14.67
CA ALA A 69 -7.09 19.51 13.59
C ALA A 69 -8.27 19.26 12.64
N PRO A 70 -8.06 19.32 11.32
CA PRO A 70 -9.07 18.95 10.34
C PRO A 70 -9.25 17.43 10.30
N ARG A 71 -10.37 16.98 9.76
CA ARG A 71 -10.55 15.57 9.44
C ARG A 71 -9.88 15.27 8.11
N ARG A 72 -8.96 14.29 8.07
CA ARG A 72 -8.29 13.85 6.85
C ARG A 72 -9.28 13.17 5.91
N GLY A 73 -9.21 13.47 4.60
CA GLY A 73 -10.08 12.93 3.56
C GLY A 73 -10.01 11.39 3.47
N VAL A 74 -11.08 10.79 3.00
CA VAL A 74 -11.23 9.33 2.86
C VAL A 74 -10.65 8.89 1.52
N LEU A 75 -9.97 7.72 1.50
CA LEU A 75 -9.61 7.02 0.28
C LEU A 75 -10.65 5.93 0.02
N TYR A 76 -11.31 6.00 -1.12
CA TYR A 76 -12.31 5.03 -1.56
C TYR A 76 -11.76 4.16 -2.67
N ASP A 77 -12.23 2.90 -2.74
CA ASP A 77 -12.09 2.07 -3.93
C ASP A 77 -13.00 2.58 -5.06
N ARG A 78 -12.94 1.96 -6.24
CA ARG A 78 -13.80 2.31 -7.39
C ARG A 78 -15.30 2.12 -7.14
N ASN A 79 -15.67 1.31 -6.14
CA ASN A 79 -17.04 1.01 -5.74
C ASN A 79 -17.48 1.82 -4.50
N LEU A 80 -16.72 2.86 -4.14
CA LEU A 80 -16.95 3.72 -2.97
C LEU A 80 -16.86 3.00 -1.62
N ARG A 81 -16.07 1.94 -1.50
CA ARG A 81 -15.72 1.31 -0.23
C ARG A 81 -14.53 2.04 0.40
N GLU A 82 -14.55 2.18 1.71
CA GLU A 82 -13.52 2.92 2.45
C GLU A 82 -12.25 2.09 2.62
N LEU A 83 -11.18 2.44 1.89
CA LEU A 83 -9.86 1.81 2.02
C LEU A 83 -9.02 2.46 3.12
N ALA A 84 -9.20 3.76 3.36
CA ALA A 84 -8.57 4.49 4.46
C ALA A 84 -9.48 5.62 4.93
N MET A 85 -9.74 5.67 6.25
CA MET A 85 -10.66 6.61 6.87
C MET A 85 -10.06 7.21 8.14
N THR A 86 -10.66 8.31 8.62
CA THR A 86 -10.26 8.96 9.88
C THR A 86 -11.28 8.65 10.96
N ILE A 87 -10.80 8.09 12.07
CA ILE A 87 -11.62 7.76 13.25
C ILE A 87 -11.20 8.59 14.46
N LEU A 88 -12.09 8.75 15.42
CA LEU A 88 -11.78 9.36 16.72
C LEU A 88 -11.34 8.28 17.69
N VAL A 89 -10.14 8.45 18.24
CA VAL A 89 -9.55 7.54 19.23
C VAL A 89 -9.13 8.30 20.48
N PRO A 90 -9.23 7.68 21.67
CA PRO A 90 -8.82 8.32 22.90
C PRO A 90 -7.29 8.36 23.03
N SER A 91 -6.79 9.48 23.55
CA SER A 91 -5.40 9.65 24.00
C SER A 91 -5.41 9.96 25.49
N ILE A 92 -4.44 9.44 26.21
CA ILE A 92 -4.30 9.57 27.66
C ILE A 92 -3.23 10.63 27.97
N TYR A 93 -3.61 11.65 28.75
CA TYR A 93 -2.67 12.64 29.24
C TYR A 93 -2.80 12.83 30.76
N ALA A 94 -1.78 13.38 31.36
CA ALA A 94 -1.72 13.63 32.79
C ALA A 94 -1.49 15.11 33.10
N ASP A 95 -2.00 15.54 34.22
CA ASP A 95 -1.51 16.73 34.94
C ASP A 95 -0.60 16.26 36.09
N PRO A 96 0.76 16.35 35.91
CA PRO A 96 1.70 15.84 36.87
C PRO A 96 1.59 16.49 38.24
N THR A 97 1.00 17.70 38.35
CA THR A 97 0.82 18.42 39.61
C THR A 97 -0.25 17.81 40.51
N GLN A 98 -1.16 17.01 39.94
CA GLN A 98 -2.23 16.33 40.65
C GLN A 98 -1.89 14.89 41.04
N ILE A 99 -0.76 14.37 40.60
CA ILE A 99 -0.32 12.99 40.84
C ILE A 99 0.64 12.98 42.02
N ALA A 100 0.23 12.35 43.11
CA ALA A 100 1.03 12.31 44.36
C ALA A 100 2.25 11.38 44.24
N ASP A 101 2.08 10.21 43.64
CA ASP A 101 3.15 9.22 43.40
C ASP A 101 3.24 8.92 41.89
N LYS A 102 4.20 9.60 41.26
CA LYS A 102 4.43 9.46 39.79
C LYS A 102 4.93 8.09 39.40
N GLN A 103 5.74 7.43 40.24
CA GLN A 103 6.29 6.13 39.96
C GLN A 103 5.22 5.04 40.03
N ALA A 104 4.37 5.04 41.07
CA ALA A 104 3.25 4.10 41.17
C ALA A 104 2.26 4.28 40.04
N ALA A 105 1.93 5.55 39.69
CA ALA A 105 1.08 5.86 38.58
C ALA A 105 1.66 5.37 37.24
N ALA A 106 2.96 5.64 36.99
CA ALA A 106 3.64 5.20 35.78
C ALA A 106 3.68 3.67 35.63
N ARG A 107 3.95 2.95 36.72
CA ARG A 107 3.95 1.48 36.73
C ARG A 107 2.58 0.91 36.37
N THR A 108 1.52 1.45 36.96
CA THR A 108 0.13 1.01 36.70
C THR A 108 -0.29 1.30 35.27
N LEU A 109 0.01 2.51 34.78
CA LEU A 109 -0.33 2.93 33.42
C LEU A 109 0.48 2.17 32.37
N ALA A 110 1.79 1.97 32.59
CA ALA A 110 2.64 1.22 31.67
C ALA A 110 2.16 -0.23 31.49
N ALA A 111 1.75 -0.89 32.59
CA ALA A 111 1.24 -2.26 32.51
C ALA A 111 -0.02 -2.37 31.63
N LEU A 112 -0.90 -1.35 31.62
CA LEU A 112 -2.11 -1.32 30.81
C LEU A 112 -1.83 -0.89 29.38
N VAL A 113 -1.04 0.15 29.17
CA VAL A 113 -0.70 0.66 27.84
C VAL A 113 0.18 -0.35 27.09
N HIS A 114 1.06 -1.10 27.79
CA HIS A 114 1.86 -2.15 27.16
C HIS A 114 1.03 -3.30 26.57
N THR A 115 -0.20 -3.51 27.06
CA THR A 115 -1.13 -4.52 26.50
C THR A 115 -1.89 -4.00 25.29
N ASP A 116 -1.71 -2.73 24.90
CA ASP A 116 -2.36 -2.17 23.72
C ASP A 116 -1.80 -2.82 22.46
N PRO A 117 -2.64 -3.46 21.65
CA PRO A 117 -2.20 -4.08 20.38
C PRO A 117 -1.71 -3.03 19.36
N GLU A 118 -2.12 -1.75 19.52
CA GLU A 118 -1.74 -0.69 18.58
C GLU A 118 -0.48 0.08 19.03
N ASP A 119 -0.27 0.30 20.34
CA ASP A 119 0.87 1.07 20.89
C ASP A 119 1.50 0.47 22.16
N GLY A 120 1.74 -0.81 22.25
CA GLY A 120 2.34 -1.48 23.42
C GLY A 120 3.79 -1.11 23.75
N SER A 121 4.33 0.05 23.32
CA SER A 121 5.76 0.39 23.47
C SER A 121 6.07 1.38 24.57
N THR A 122 5.08 2.02 25.17
CA THR A 122 5.34 3.03 26.20
C THR A 122 5.76 2.36 27.51
N THR A 123 7.03 2.54 27.89
CA THR A 123 7.62 1.94 29.10
C THR A 123 7.37 2.77 30.36
N GLU A 124 7.44 2.14 31.55
CA GLU A 124 7.35 2.83 32.84
C GLU A 124 8.35 4.00 32.92
N ALA A 125 9.60 3.78 32.50
CA ALA A 125 10.65 4.82 32.53
C ALA A 125 10.30 6.04 31.65
N GLN A 126 9.70 5.80 30.48
CA GLN A 126 9.25 6.89 29.59
C GLN A 126 8.09 7.68 30.19
N ILE A 127 7.14 7.00 30.83
CA ILE A 127 6.03 7.67 31.51
C ILE A 127 6.56 8.51 32.67
N VAL A 128 7.48 7.98 33.50
CA VAL A 128 8.11 8.73 34.60
C VAL A 128 8.82 9.98 34.06
N ALA A 129 9.63 9.82 33.02
CA ALA A 129 10.34 10.95 32.41
C ALA A 129 9.38 12.05 31.93
N ARG A 130 8.31 11.68 31.22
CA ARG A 130 7.27 12.62 30.75
C ARG A 130 6.54 13.32 31.92
N LEU A 131 6.27 12.60 33.01
CA LEU A 131 5.64 13.16 34.22
C LEU A 131 6.59 14.11 35.00
N ASP A 132 7.91 13.89 34.95
CA ASP A 132 8.89 14.73 35.62
C ASP A 132 9.24 16.00 34.84
N GLU A 133 9.25 15.92 33.50
CA GLU A 133 9.45 17.06 32.60
C GLU A 133 8.21 17.94 32.47
N GLY A 134 7.02 17.34 32.55
CA GLY A 134 5.73 18.00 32.40
C GLY A 134 5.38 18.86 33.60
N ARG A 135 4.99 20.12 33.37
CA ARG A 135 4.50 21.01 34.45
C ARG A 135 3.03 20.77 34.78
N ASN A 136 2.16 20.98 33.81
CA ASN A 136 0.68 20.86 33.97
C ASN A 136 0.07 19.93 32.93
N PHE A 137 0.89 19.38 32.02
CA PHE A 137 0.46 18.51 30.96
C PHE A 137 1.61 17.58 30.56
N ALA A 138 1.30 16.30 30.46
CA ALA A 138 2.22 15.28 29.97
C ALA A 138 1.43 14.19 29.22
N TRP A 139 1.80 13.88 27.98
CA TRP A 139 1.26 12.73 27.28
C TRP A 139 1.69 11.44 27.96
N ILE A 140 0.74 10.57 28.28
CA ILE A 140 1.00 9.20 28.76
C ILE A 140 1.08 8.27 27.57
N ALA A 141 0.00 8.20 26.79
CA ALA A 141 -0.06 7.43 25.55
C ALA A 141 -1.05 8.12 24.59
N ARG A 142 -0.70 8.20 23.32
CA ARG A 142 -1.56 8.77 22.29
C ARG A 142 -2.21 7.66 21.48
N ARG A 143 -3.44 7.90 21.04
CA ARG A 143 -4.19 7.03 20.11
C ARG A 143 -4.28 5.58 20.60
N VAL A 144 -4.66 5.42 21.89
CA VAL A 144 -4.82 4.08 22.49
C VAL A 144 -6.14 3.44 22.09
N SER A 145 -6.18 2.12 22.14
CA SER A 145 -7.42 1.39 21.88
C SER A 145 -8.54 1.78 22.86
N PRO A 146 -9.81 1.78 22.42
CA PRO A 146 -10.94 2.09 23.30
C PRO A 146 -11.02 1.23 24.56
N GLN A 147 -10.57 -0.02 24.48
CA GLN A 147 -10.53 -0.98 25.58
C GLN A 147 -9.53 -0.55 26.65
N VAL A 148 -8.30 -0.18 26.25
CA VAL A 148 -7.27 0.31 27.18
C VAL A 148 -7.72 1.61 27.80
N ALA A 149 -8.26 2.55 27.02
CA ALA A 149 -8.79 3.81 27.56
C ALA A 149 -9.91 3.57 28.59
N ALA A 150 -10.83 2.65 28.32
CA ALA A 150 -11.92 2.31 29.26
C ALA A 150 -11.34 1.71 30.57
N THR A 151 -10.35 0.83 30.47
CA THR A 151 -9.70 0.22 31.62
C THR A 151 -8.97 1.26 32.48
N VAL A 152 -8.19 2.15 31.84
CA VAL A 152 -7.52 3.25 32.56
C VAL A 152 -8.53 4.20 33.18
N LYS A 153 -9.63 4.52 32.50
CA LYS A 153 -10.72 5.36 33.03
C LYS A 153 -11.39 4.74 34.25
N ALA A 154 -11.57 3.41 34.27
CA ALA A 154 -12.16 2.69 35.40
C ALA A 154 -11.31 2.78 36.67
N LEU A 155 -9.98 2.99 36.58
CA LEU A 155 -9.11 3.19 37.72
C LEU A 155 -9.35 4.53 38.45
N ASN A 156 -10.05 5.47 37.82
CA ASN A 156 -10.39 6.80 38.38
C ASN A 156 -9.19 7.50 39.01
N MET A 157 -8.01 7.43 38.38
CA MET A 157 -6.76 8.00 38.88
C MET A 157 -6.82 9.53 38.81
N LYS A 158 -6.54 10.19 39.95
CA LYS A 158 -6.47 11.66 40.01
C LYS A 158 -5.33 12.17 39.14
N GLY A 159 -5.60 13.18 38.32
CA GLY A 159 -4.60 13.79 37.43
C GLY A 159 -4.44 13.08 36.08
N ILE A 160 -5.24 12.05 35.78
CA ILE A 160 -5.28 11.40 34.48
C ILE A 160 -6.53 11.83 33.74
N PHE A 161 -6.37 12.23 32.47
CA PHE A 161 -7.42 12.76 31.61
C PHE A 161 -7.37 12.12 30.24
N PHE A 162 -8.43 12.28 29.48
CA PHE A 162 -8.60 11.71 28.14
C PHE A 162 -8.94 12.83 27.15
N GLN A 163 -8.31 12.76 25.98
CA GLN A 163 -8.59 13.63 24.85
C GLN A 163 -8.90 12.75 23.64
N GLN A 164 -9.90 13.13 22.84
CA GLN A 164 -10.14 12.50 21.55
C GLN A 164 -9.20 13.12 20.52
N GLU A 165 -8.52 12.27 19.76
CA GLU A 165 -7.68 12.67 18.63
C GLU A 165 -8.11 11.95 17.36
N PHE A 166 -7.90 12.56 16.22
CA PHE A 166 -8.05 11.88 14.94
C PHE A 166 -6.91 10.88 14.74
N ALA A 167 -7.25 9.71 14.22
CA ALA A 167 -6.29 8.69 13.81
C ALA A 167 -6.70 8.15 12.46
N ARG A 168 -5.72 7.91 11.60
CA ARG A 168 -5.92 7.22 10.34
C ARG A 168 -6.15 5.74 10.61
N PHE A 169 -7.13 5.14 9.94
CA PHE A 169 -7.49 3.74 10.08
C PHE A 169 -7.70 3.11 8.70
N TYR A 170 -7.14 1.93 8.52
CA TYR A 170 -7.18 1.13 7.31
C TYR A 170 -7.95 -0.16 7.61
N PRO A 171 -9.24 -0.26 7.22
CA PRO A 171 -10.13 -1.37 7.60
C PRO A 171 -9.57 -2.74 7.21
N ASP A 172 -9.00 -2.84 6.01
CA ASP A 172 -8.49 -4.08 5.43
C ASP A 172 -7.02 -4.36 5.76
N ASN A 173 -6.46 -3.65 6.74
CA ASN A 173 -5.10 -3.85 7.25
C ASN A 173 -4.02 -3.78 6.17
N GLN A 174 -3.60 -4.94 5.62
CA GLN A 174 -2.47 -5.04 4.68
C GLN A 174 -2.86 -4.82 3.22
N LEU A 175 -4.16 -4.76 2.93
CA LEU A 175 -4.66 -4.68 1.55
C LEU A 175 -4.19 -3.38 0.89
N ALA A 176 -3.56 -3.49 -0.28
CA ALA A 176 -3.03 -2.38 -1.07
C ALA A 176 -2.10 -1.43 -0.28
N SER A 177 -1.41 -1.92 0.77
CA SER A 177 -0.68 -1.07 1.72
C SER A 177 0.37 -0.18 1.07
N GLN A 178 1.13 -0.65 0.07
CA GLN A 178 2.13 0.15 -0.64
C GLN A 178 1.49 1.23 -1.53
N VAL A 179 0.30 0.96 -2.06
CA VAL A 179 -0.49 1.92 -2.86
C VAL A 179 -1.06 3.00 -1.95
N LEU A 180 -1.76 2.60 -0.89
CA LEU A 180 -2.37 3.53 0.05
C LEU A 180 -1.31 4.33 0.79
N GLY A 181 -0.26 3.66 1.25
CA GLY A 181 0.75 4.24 2.14
C GLY A 181 0.31 4.24 3.60
N TYR A 182 0.83 5.16 4.38
CA TYR A 182 0.53 5.29 5.80
C TYR A 182 0.70 6.73 6.29
N VAL A 183 0.16 7.01 7.46
CA VAL A 183 0.16 8.34 8.08
C VAL A 183 0.92 8.30 9.40
N GLY A 184 1.72 9.32 9.65
CA GLY A 184 2.45 9.51 10.90
C GLY A 184 1.56 9.90 12.09
N THR A 185 2.19 10.04 13.27
CA THR A 185 1.47 10.42 14.50
C THR A 185 0.88 11.83 14.43
N ASP A 186 1.46 12.71 13.64
CA ASP A 186 1.01 14.10 13.50
C ASP A 186 0.14 14.33 12.25
N ASP A 187 -0.38 13.23 11.68
CA ASP A 187 -1.31 13.16 10.54
C ASP A 187 -0.68 13.51 9.19
N ASP A 188 0.67 13.48 9.09
CA ASP A 188 1.40 13.67 7.83
C ASP A 188 1.44 12.36 7.05
N GLY A 189 1.21 12.39 5.74
CA GLY A 189 1.35 11.26 4.83
C GLY A 189 2.83 10.92 4.61
N LEU A 190 3.21 9.64 4.78
CA LEU A 190 4.62 9.19 4.77
C LEU A 190 4.90 8.10 3.73
N GLY A 191 3.96 7.75 2.88
CA GLY A 191 4.12 6.79 1.81
C GLY A 191 2.88 6.68 0.93
N GLY A 192 3.00 6.08 -0.26
CA GLY A 192 1.90 5.83 -1.17
C GLY A 192 1.09 7.07 -1.54
N LEU A 193 -0.22 6.89 -1.70
CA LEU A 193 -1.15 7.99 -2.01
C LEU A 193 -1.30 8.96 -0.85
N GLU A 194 -1.15 8.50 0.41
CA GLU A 194 -1.18 9.36 1.58
C GLU A 194 -0.09 10.44 1.53
N GLU A 195 1.12 10.10 1.09
CA GLU A 195 2.23 11.05 0.87
C GLU A 195 1.99 11.91 -0.38
N LYS A 196 1.61 11.27 -1.48
CA LYS A 196 1.47 11.94 -2.78
C LYS A 196 0.41 13.03 -2.78
N PHE A 197 -0.70 12.79 -2.08
CA PHE A 197 -1.84 13.69 -1.97
C PHE A 197 -2.02 14.26 -0.57
N ASP A 198 -0.95 14.34 0.21
CA ASP A 198 -1.04 14.82 1.59
C ASP A 198 -1.70 16.21 1.69
N SER A 199 -1.34 17.14 0.80
CA SER A 199 -1.93 18.49 0.76
C SER A 199 -3.44 18.51 0.50
N ASP A 200 -3.96 17.54 -0.25
CA ASP A 200 -5.39 17.42 -0.55
C ASP A 200 -6.14 16.69 0.57
N LEU A 201 -5.52 15.61 1.10
CA LEU A 201 -6.11 14.74 2.11
C LEU A 201 -6.07 15.35 3.51
N HIS A 202 -5.03 16.11 3.85
CA HIS A 202 -4.83 16.63 5.22
C HIS A 202 -5.91 17.66 5.63
N GLY A 203 -6.41 18.47 4.68
CA GLY A 203 -7.32 19.56 4.94
C GLY A 203 -6.63 20.79 5.53
N ARG A 204 -7.42 21.73 6.08
CA ARG A 204 -6.90 22.95 6.68
C ARG A 204 -7.31 23.07 8.13
N PRO A 205 -6.36 23.30 9.06
CA PRO A 205 -6.68 23.42 10.48
C PRO A 205 -7.60 24.63 10.74
N GLY A 206 -8.53 24.42 11.63
CA GLY A 206 -9.33 25.49 12.22
C GLY A 206 -8.56 26.22 13.30
N LEU A 207 -9.06 27.40 13.71
CA LEU A 207 -8.46 28.24 14.73
C LEU A 207 -9.49 28.52 15.82
N MET A 208 -9.22 28.10 17.05
CA MET A 208 -9.99 28.45 18.21
C MET A 208 -9.28 29.58 18.98
N TYR A 209 -9.89 30.76 18.99
CA TYR A 209 -9.42 31.90 19.78
C TYR A 209 -10.12 31.89 21.12
N THR A 210 -9.37 31.63 22.18
CA THR A 210 -9.90 31.65 23.55
C THR A 210 -9.35 32.84 24.30
N ALA A 211 -10.23 33.76 24.74
CA ALA A 211 -9.87 34.86 25.61
C ALA A 211 -9.95 34.38 27.07
N MET A 212 -8.88 34.54 27.83
CA MET A 212 -8.76 34.12 29.23
C MET A 212 -8.44 35.33 30.13
N ASP A 213 -8.98 35.34 31.34
CA ASP A 213 -8.57 36.29 32.38
C ASP A 213 -7.24 35.90 33.03
N ALA A 214 -6.73 36.72 33.90
CA ALA A 214 -5.47 36.46 34.66
C ALA A 214 -5.56 35.22 35.57
N ARG A 215 -6.77 34.72 35.85
CA ARG A 215 -7.05 33.49 36.60
C ARG A 215 -7.31 32.29 35.71
N ARG A 216 -7.05 32.43 34.38
CA ARG A 216 -7.29 31.40 33.37
C ARG A 216 -8.76 31.02 33.19
N LYS A 217 -9.71 31.89 33.59
CA LYS A 217 -11.13 31.67 33.30
C LYS A 217 -11.41 32.14 31.87
N ILE A 218 -12.09 31.30 31.10
CA ILE A 218 -12.50 31.61 29.73
C ILE A 218 -13.54 32.73 29.76
N LEU A 219 -13.24 33.84 29.10
CA LEU A 219 -14.08 35.00 28.95
C LEU A 219 -14.95 34.97 27.67
N GLY A 220 -14.45 34.27 26.65
CA GLY A 220 -15.11 34.06 25.38
C GLY A 220 -14.26 33.20 24.47
N SER A 221 -14.87 32.50 23.54
CA SER A 221 -14.20 31.77 22.47
C SER A 221 -14.82 32.17 21.14
N SER A 222 -13.99 32.31 20.12
CA SER A 222 -14.38 32.40 18.72
C SER A 222 -13.72 31.26 17.99
N GLU A 223 -14.47 30.52 17.22
CA GLU A 223 -14.00 29.33 16.49
C GLU A 223 -14.09 29.60 15.01
N HIS A 224 -13.05 29.23 14.29
CA HIS A 224 -13.04 29.11 12.85
C HIS A 224 -12.92 27.61 12.56
N ASP A 225 -13.98 27.07 11.99
CA ASP A 225 -14.10 25.63 11.78
C ASP A 225 -12.97 25.11 10.86
N PRO A 226 -12.42 23.92 11.12
CA PRO A 226 -11.47 23.30 10.24
C PRO A 226 -12.12 22.89 8.91
N GLU A 227 -11.40 23.06 7.81
CA GLU A 227 -11.82 22.55 6.51
C GLU A 227 -11.34 21.10 6.35
N PRO A 228 -12.25 20.11 6.22
CA PRO A 228 -11.85 18.73 6.04
C PRO A 228 -11.06 18.52 4.75
N GLY A 229 -10.21 17.52 4.74
CA GLY A 229 -9.48 17.11 3.56
C GLY A 229 -10.39 16.56 2.47
N ARG A 230 -9.92 16.61 1.23
CA ARG A 230 -10.62 16.11 0.05
C ARG A 230 -10.62 14.59 0.04
N ASN A 231 -11.76 13.97 -0.23
CA ASN A 231 -11.85 12.53 -0.46
C ASN A 231 -11.32 12.19 -1.87
N LEU A 232 -10.69 11.02 -2.01
CA LEU A 232 -10.21 10.52 -3.30
C LEU A 232 -10.86 9.18 -3.61
N VAL A 233 -11.27 8.99 -4.86
CA VAL A 233 -11.78 7.71 -5.38
C VAL A 233 -10.70 7.10 -6.27
N LEU A 234 -10.33 5.86 -5.96
CA LEU A 234 -9.28 5.13 -6.67
C LEU A 234 -9.88 4.24 -7.76
N THR A 235 -9.06 3.88 -8.74
CA THR A 235 -9.40 2.86 -9.73
C THR A 235 -9.27 1.44 -9.18
N ILE A 236 -8.58 1.27 -8.05
CA ILE A 236 -8.42 -0.01 -7.35
C ILE A 236 -9.81 -0.56 -6.98
N ASP A 237 -10.00 -1.85 -7.25
CA ASP A 237 -11.14 -2.62 -6.78
C ASP A 237 -10.69 -3.51 -5.62
N GLU A 238 -11.30 -3.34 -4.45
CA GLU A 238 -10.95 -4.08 -3.22
C GLU A 238 -10.94 -5.60 -3.44
N ASN A 239 -11.94 -6.13 -4.16
CA ASN A 239 -12.04 -7.57 -4.42
C ASN A 239 -10.96 -8.06 -5.39
N ILE A 240 -10.69 -7.30 -6.47
CA ILE A 240 -9.62 -7.64 -7.43
C ILE A 240 -8.25 -7.56 -6.75
N GLN A 241 -8.03 -6.54 -5.92
CA GLN A 241 -6.82 -6.40 -5.11
C GLN A 241 -6.63 -7.60 -4.18
N PHE A 242 -7.69 -8.02 -3.49
CA PHE A 242 -7.65 -9.19 -2.62
C PHE A 242 -7.33 -10.49 -3.38
N MET A 243 -7.95 -10.70 -4.57
CA MET A 243 -7.67 -11.86 -5.41
C MET A 243 -6.21 -11.88 -5.87
N ALA A 244 -5.67 -10.72 -6.31
CA ALA A 244 -4.28 -10.59 -6.73
C ALA A 244 -3.29 -10.84 -5.58
N GLU A 245 -3.54 -10.28 -4.39
CA GLU A 245 -2.71 -10.50 -3.21
C GLU A 245 -2.71 -11.95 -2.76
N ARG A 246 -3.88 -12.59 -2.74
CA ARG A 246 -4.01 -13.99 -2.35
C ARG A 246 -3.26 -14.93 -3.31
N ALA A 247 -3.40 -14.72 -4.62
CA ALA A 247 -2.67 -15.51 -5.62
C ALA A 247 -1.15 -15.32 -5.50
N LEU A 248 -0.73 -14.07 -5.23
CA LEU A 248 0.68 -13.77 -4.97
C LEU A 248 1.17 -14.43 -3.68
N ASP A 249 0.39 -14.45 -2.60
CA ASP A 249 0.72 -15.15 -1.35
C ASP A 249 0.94 -16.64 -1.57
N HIS A 250 0.09 -17.30 -2.36
CA HIS A 250 0.27 -18.71 -2.73
C HIS A 250 1.61 -18.94 -3.45
N ALA A 251 1.95 -18.06 -4.39
CA ALA A 251 3.22 -18.15 -5.12
C ALA A 251 4.43 -17.91 -4.19
N MET A 252 4.37 -16.89 -3.33
CA MET A 252 5.44 -16.58 -2.37
C MET A 252 5.67 -17.69 -1.36
N GLN A 253 4.60 -18.31 -0.85
CA GLN A 253 4.70 -19.46 0.05
C GLN A 253 5.32 -20.67 -0.65
N LYS A 254 4.93 -20.95 -1.91
CA LYS A 254 5.42 -22.08 -2.68
C LYS A 254 6.89 -21.93 -3.08
N THR A 255 7.29 -20.72 -3.49
CA THR A 255 8.61 -20.46 -4.07
C THR A 255 9.61 -19.88 -3.08
N GLN A 256 9.16 -19.40 -1.92
CA GLN A 256 10.02 -18.69 -0.95
C GLN A 256 10.85 -17.59 -1.65
N ALA A 257 10.23 -16.87 -2.58
CA ALA A 257 10.84 -15.79 -3.34
C ALA A 257 11.20 -14.60 -2.45
N LEU A 258 12.09 -13.73 -2.93
CA LEU A 258 12.51 -12.54 -2.21
C LEU A 258 11.39 -11.50 -2.18
N ASN A 259 10.84 -11.18 -3.34
CA ASN A 259 9.67 -10.32 -3.50
C ASN A 259 8.81 -10.78 -4.68
N GLY A 260 7.62 -10.23 -4.78
CA GLY A 260 6.70 -10.50 -5.87
C GLY A 260 5.75 -9.33 -6.10
N THR A 261 5.34 -9.17 -7.35
CA THR A 261 4.44 -8.11 -7.78
C THR A 261 3.41 -8.66 -8.77
N VAL A 262 2.15 -8.28 -8.59
CA VAL A 262 1.07 -8.51 -9.56
C VAL A 262 0.39 -7.18 -9.83
N VAL A 263 0.29 -6.80 -11.11
CA VAL A 263 -0.43 -5.60 -11.52
C VAL A 263 -1.57 -6.03 -12.46
N VAL A 264 -2.79 -5.62 -12.16
CA VAL A 264 -3.98 -5.83 -12.98
C VAL A 264 -4.45 -4.48 -13.52
N GLN A 265 -4.54 -4.37 -14.82
CA GLN A 265 -4.94 -3.16 -15.54
C GLN A 265 -6.15 -3.44 -16.41
N ASP A 266 -7.12 -2.53 -16.43
CA ASP A 266 -8.19 -2.50 -17.42
C ASP A 266 -7.59 -2.17 -18.80
N ALA A 267 -7.79 -3.06 -19.76
CA ALA A 267 -7.18 -2.94 -21.08
C ALA A 267 -7.69 -1.76 -21.90
N HIS A 268 -8.94 -1.29 -21.64
CA HIS A 268 -9.60 -0.25 -22.43
C HIS A 268 -9.40 1.16 -21.87
N THR A 269 -9.17 1.29 -20.56
CA THR A 269 -9.11 2.59 -19.89
C THR A 269 -7.72 2.95 -19.40
N GLY A 270 -6.87 1.98 -19.12
CA GLY A 270 -5.57 2.19 -18.46
C GLY A 270 -5.65 2.22 -16.93
N GLN A 271 -6.84 2.06 -16.35
CA GLN A 271 -7.07 2.03 -14.91
C GLN A 271 -6.34 0.85 -14.26
N ILE A 272 -5.63 1.11 -13.17
CA ILE A 272 -5.05 0.04 -12.36
C ILE A 272 -6.13 -0.47 -11.41
N LEU A 273 -6.58 -1.71 -11.63
CA LEU A 273 -7.61 -2.37 -10.83
C LEU A 273 -7.06 -3.03 -9.58
N ALA A 274 -5.81 -3.48 -9.64
CA ALA A 274 -5.07 -4.02 -8.50
C ALA A 274 -3.56 -3.86 -8.69
N LEU A 275 -2.86 -3.66 -7.58
CA LEU A 275 -1.41 -3.60 -7.49
C LEU A 275 -0.98 -4.31 -6.20
N ALA A 276 -0.70 -5.60 -6.30
CA ALA A 276 -0.33 -6.46 -5.18
C ALA A 276 1.19 -6.60 -5.10
N ILE A 277 1.75 -6.43 -3.90
CA ILE A 277 3.19 -6.49 -3.63
C ILE A 277 3.45 -7.37 -2.42
N ARG A 278 4.55 -8.14 -2.47
CA ARG A 278 5.09 -8.87 -1.33
C ARG A 278 6.61 -8.71 -1.24
N PRO A 279 7.19 -8.55 -0.03
CA PRO A 279 6.52 -8.51 1.26
C PRO A 279 5.64 -7.26 1.43
N THR A 280 4.66 -7.31 2.33
CA THR A 280 3.72 -6.23 2.63
C THR A 280 3.77 -5.84 4.10
N PHE A 281 3.08 -4.76 4.49
CA PHE A 281 3.00 -4.27 5.85
C PHE A 281 1.55 -3.91 6.24
N ASN A 282 1.31 -3.75 7.54
CA ASN A 282 0.03 -3.24 8.04
C ASN A 282 0.16 -1.74 8.35
N PRO A 283 -0.52 -0.83 7.62
CA PRO A 283 -0.46 0.61 7.84
C PRO A 283 -0.93 1.04 9.24
N ASN A 284 -1.76 0.23 9.90
CA ASN A 284 -2.16 0.47 11.29
C ASN A 284 -1.04 0.10 12.29
N ARG A 285 0.02 -0.63 11.87
CA ARG A 285 1.08 -1.18 12.74
C ARG A 285 2.47 -1.03 12.14
N ILE A 286 2.91 0.21 11.92
CA ILE A 286 4.16 0.54 11.19
C ILE A 286 5.43 0.05 11.91
N ARG A 287 5.39 -0.20 13.21
CA ARG A 287 6.60 -0.58 13.99
C ARG A 287 7.26 -1.87 13.55
N ASP A 288 6.46 -2.82 13.09
CA ASP A 288 6.94 -4.12 12.66
C ASP A 288 7.41 -4.13 11.20
N THR A 289 7.51 -2.93 10.58
CA THR A 289 7.74 -2.76 9.16
C THR A 289 9.23 -2.50 8.87
N THR A 290 9.76 -3.20 7.88
CA THR A 290 11.11 -2.96 7.34
C THR A 290 11.04 -2.00 6.15
N PRO A 291 12.14 -1.30 5.80
CA PRO A 291 12.18 -0.43 4.62
C PRO A 291 11.79 -1.13 3.30
N ASP A 292 12.10 -2.41 3.19
CA ASP A 292 11.77 -3.22 2.01
C ASP A 292 10.26 -3.45 1.87
N MET A 293 9.55 -3.64 2.99
CA MET A 293 8.08 -3.76 3.00
C MET A 293 7.36 -2.47 2.57
N LEU A 294 7.96 -1.31 2.84
CA LEU A 294 7.40 0.01 2.46
C LEU A 294 7.58 0.32 0.98
N ARG A 295 8.46 -0.41 0.31
CA ARG A 295 8.84 -0.11 -1.07
C ARG A 295 7.75 -0.58 -2.03
N ASP A 296 7.36 0.30 -2.94
CA ASP A 296 6.50 -0.07 -4.07
C ASP A 296 7.35 -0.65 -5.21
N HIS A 297 7.51 -1.98 -5.20
CA HIS A 297 8.28 -2.71 -6.20
C HIS A 297 7.69 -2.63 -7.61
N ALA A 298 6.40 -2.27 -7.77
CA ALA A 298 5.76 -2.16 -9.07
C ALA A 298 6.25 -0.95 -9.87
N VAL A 299 6.63 0.14 -9.20
CA VAL A 299 7.02 1.40 -9.84
C VAL A 299 8.48 1.77 -9.62
N SER A 300 9.11 1.28 -8.53
CA SER A 300 10.48 1.65 -8.16
C SER A 300 11.54 0.63 -8.55
N ASP A 301 11.18 -0.65 -8.69
CA ASP A 301 12.13 -1.70 -9.03
C ASP A 301 12.22 -1.89 -10.53
N VAL A 302 13.45 -2.14 -10.96
CA VAL A 302 13.74 -2.42 -12.37
C VAL A 302 14.48 -3.73 -12.53
N TYR A 303 14.18 -4.40 -13.61
CA TYR A 303 14.84 -5.65 -14.00
C TYR A 303 14.88 -5.78 -15.52
N GLU A 304 15.78 -6.60 -16.02
CA GLU A 304 15.79 -6.97 -17.43
C GLU A 304 14.61 -7.89 -17.73
N PRO A 305 13.67 -7.51 -18.63
CA PRO A 305 12.42 -8.27 -18.84
C PRO A 305 12.64 -9.61 -19.56
N GLY A 306 13.82 -9.82 -20.15
CA GLY A 306 14.11 -11.03 -20.92
C GLY A 306 13.07 -11.26 -22.03
N SER A 307 12.70 -12.51 -22.25
CA SER A 307 11.82 -12.93 -23.36
C SER A 307 10.45 -12.26 -23.42
N VAL A 308 9.93 -11.62 -22.36
CA VAL A 308 8.70 -10.83 -22.45
C VAL A 308 8.88 -9.63 -23.38
N PHE A 309 10.08 -9.07 -23.42
CA PHE A 309 10.38 -7.91 -24.27
C PHE A 309 10.33 -8.23 -25.78
N LYS A 310 10.41 -9.50 -26.16
CA LYS A 310 10.21 -9.93 -27.57
C LYS A 310 8.87 -9.46 -28.14
N LEU A 311 7.87 -9.23 -27.28
CA LEU A 311 6.58 -8.66 -27.71
C LEU A 311 6.75 -7.29 -28.37
N VAL A 312 7.66 -6.43 -27.89
CA VAL A 312 7.99 -5.15 -28.53
C VAL A 312 8.68 -5.38 -29.88
N THR A 313 9.60 -6.33 -29.93
CA THR A 313 10.38 -6.66 -31.14
C THR A 313 9.46 -7.15 -32.26
N TYR A 314 8.59 -8.10 -31.96
CA TYR A 314 7.64 -8.65 -32.94
C TYR A 314 6.58 -7.61 -33.33
N SER A 315 6.07 -6.84 -32.37
CA SER A 315 5.13 -5.74 -32.67
C SER A 315 5.72 -4.73 -33.66
N ALA A 316 6.97 -4.31 -33.41
CA ALA A 316 7.67 -3.39 -34.31
C ALA A 316 7.88 -3.99 -35.70
N ALA A 317 8.22 -5.28 -35.79
CA ALA A 317 8.45 -5.96 -37.06
C ALA A 317 7.15 -6.12 -37.89
N LEU A 318 6.04 -6.48 -37.25
CA LEU A 318 4.73 -6.59 -37.88
C LEU A 318 4.23 -5.21 -38.34
N ASP A 319 4.29 -4.20 -37.47
CA ASP A 319 3.81 -2.88 -37.79
C ASP A 319 4.61 -2.18 -38.92
N GLN A 320 5.92 -2.44 -38.99
CA GLN A 320 6.77 -1.99 -40.11
C GLN A 320 6.61 -2.87 -41.36
N GLN A 321 5.78 -3.91 -41.31
CA GLN A 321 5.54 -4.84 -42.42
C GLN A 321 6.83 -5.48 -42.97
N VAL A 322 7.86 -5.62 -42.10
CA VAL A 322 9.11 -6.33 -42.49
C VAL A 322 8.99 -7.84 -42.36
N THR A 323 7.88 -8.32 -41.83
CA THR A 323 7.46 -9.71 -41.73
C THR A 323 5.96 -9.83 -41.51
N THR A 324 5.40 -11.03 -41.78
CA THR A 324 4.05 -11.45 -41.42
C THR A 324 4.11 -12.67 -40.48
N PRO A 325 3.04 -13.01 -39.74
CA PRO A 325 3.04 -14.17 -38.84
C PRO A 325 3.42 -15.49 -39.50
N ASN A 326 3.08 -15.64 -40.79
CA ASN A 326 3.29 -16.87 -41.55
C ASN A 326 4.60 -16.91 -42.35
N ASP A 327 5.34 -15.82 -42.39
CA ASP A 327 6.64 -15.83 -43.06
C ASP A 327 7.61 -16.80 -42.36
N MET A 328 8.43 -17.45 -43.18
CA MET A 328 9.41 -18.39 -42.67
C MET A 328 10.67 -17.66 -42.24
N ILE A 329 11.10 -17.90 -40.98
CA ILE A 329 12.34 -17.35 -40.42
C ILE A 329 13.28 -18.52 -40.08
N ASP A 330 14.53 -18.40 -40.52
CA ASP A 330 15.56 -19.40 -40.21
C ASP A 330 16.24 -19.06 -38.88
N CYS A 331 16.02 -19.88 -37.85
CA CYS A 331 16.61 -19.77 -36.53
C CYS A 331 18.05 -20.32 -36.44
N GLN A 332 18.68 -20.69 -37.56
CA GLN A 332 20.08 -21.08 -37.69
C GLN A 332 20.52 -22.20 -36.72
N GLY A 333 19.63 -23.14 -36.42
CA GLY A 333 19.93 -24.21 -35.47
C GLY A 333 20.13 -23.68 -34.04
N GLY A 334 19.44 -22.58 -33.68
CA GLY A 334 19.41 -22.01 -32.32
C GLY A 334 20.64 -21.18 -31.96
N LYS A 335 21.39 -20.60 -32.93
CA LYS A 335 22.52 -19.71 -32.62
C LYS A 335 22.73 -18.65 -33.68
N ILE A 336 23.10 -17.46 -33.27
CA ILE A 336 23.45 -16.32 -34.12
C ILE A 336 24.69 -15.62 -33.59
N THR A 337 25.56 -15.17 -34.50
CA THR A 337 26.76 -14.39 -34.15
C THR A 337 26.53 -12.94 -34.56
N LEU A 338 26.60 -12.02 -33.60
CA LEU A 338 26.44 -10.60 -33.81
C LEU A 338 27.60 -9.83 -33.20
N ALA A 339 28.35 -9.09 -34.03
CA ALA A 339 29.53 -8.33 -33.62
C ALA A 339 30.58 -9.16 -32.82
N GLY A 340 30.76 -10.44 -33.18
CA GLY A 340 31.71 -11.33 -32.50
C GLY A 340 31.11 -12.05 -31.26
N ARG A 341 29.91 -11.69 -30.81
CA ARG A 341 29.20 -12.37 -29.73
C ARG A 341 28.27 -13.45 -30.30
N VAL A 342 28.31 -14.63 -29.71
CA VAL A 342 27.40 -15.74 -30.04
C VAL A 342 26.23 -15.73 -29.06
N ILE A 343 25.00 -15.62 -29.57
CA ILE A 343 23.78 -15.71 -28.81
C ILE A 343 23.09 -17.01 -29.17
N HIS A 344 22.56 -17.74 -28.19
CA HIS A 344 21.96 -19.06 -28.36
C HIS A 344 20.48 -18.98 -27.97
N ASP A 345 19.65 -19.74 -28.67
CA ASP A 345 18.32 -20.13 -28.17
C ASP A 345 18.48 -21.05 -26.96
N ASN A 346 17.40 -21.38 -26.27
CA ASN A 346 17.39 -22.22 -25.08
C ASN A 346 18.20 -23.52 -25.30
N GLN A 347 18.92 -23.96 -24.25
CA GLN A 347 19.81 -25.15 -24.34
C GLN A 347 19.00 -26.42 -24.67
N GLY A 348 19.32 -27.00 -25.84
CA GLY A 348 18.73 -28.25 -26.32
C GLY A 348 17.70 -28.10 -27.45
N GLU A 349 17.32 -26.88 -27.81
CA GLU A 349 16.39 -26.62 -28.90
C GLU A 349 17.13 -26.05 -30.11
N HIS A 350 17.00 -26.73 -31.25
CA HIS A 350 17.70 -26.40 -32.50
C HIS A 350 16.69 -26.19 -33.61
N TYR A 351 16.00 -25.02 -33.60
CA TYR A 351 15.08 -24.68 -34.66
C TYR A 351 15.79 -24.25 -35.92
N GLY A 352 15.32 -24.76 -37.05
CA GLY A 352 15.77 -24.34 -38.38
C GLY A 352 14.81 -23.27 -38.93
N LEU A 353 14.25 -23.56 -40.09
CA LEU A 353 13.26 -22.70 -40.75
C LEU A 353 11.85 -22.96 -40.21
N ILE A 354 11.30 -22.00 -39.47
CA ILE A 354 9.95 -22.08 -38.86
C ILE A 354 9.15 -20.80 -39.13
N PRO A 355 7.81 -20.83 -39.04
CA PRO A 355 7.01 -19.61 -39.14
C PRO A 355 7.29 -18.62 -38.04
N VAL A 356 7.13 -17.32 -38.30
CA VAL A 356 7.39 -16.24 -37.34
C VAL A 356 6.48 -16.39 -36.09
N HIS A 357 5.19 -16.77 -36.24
CA HIS A 357 4.34 -17.03 -35.08
C HIS A 357 4.89 -18.14 -34.19
N GLN A 358 5.36 -19.26 -34.79
CA GLN A 358 5.96 -20.37 -34.05
C GLN A 358 7.25 -19.97 -33.36
N ALA A 359 8.05 -19.10 -33.99
CA ALA A 359 9.28 -18.60 -33.37
C ALA A 359 9.01 -17.78 -32.09
N LEU A 360 7.83 -17.09 -31.99
CA LEU A 360 7.39 -16.44 -30.75
C LEU A 360 6.90 -17.47 -29.72
N GLU A 361 6.14 -18.50 -30.17
CA GLU A 361 5.61 -19.59 -29.31
C GLU A 361 6.73 -20.33 -28.58
N VAL A 362 7.81 -20.67 -29.30
CA VAL A 362 8.99 -21.35 -28.74
C VAL A 362 10.02 -20.37 -28.18
N SER A 363 9.74 -19.08 -28.21
CA SER A 363 10.58 -18.03 -27.65
C SER A 363 12.00 -17.94 -28.26
N SER A 364 12.17 -18.15 -29.60
CA SER A 364 13.49 -18.08 -30.26
C SER A 364 14.11 -16.69 -30.16
N ASP A 365 15.32 -16.62 -29.58
CA ASP A 365 16.15 -15.42 -29.51
C ASP A 365 16.69 -15.05 -30.90
N VAL A 366 17.13 -16.05 -31.67
CA VAL A 366 17.65 -15.85 -33.02
C VAL A 366 16.62 -15.18 -33.91
N ALA A 367 15.36 -15.62 -33.84
CA ALA A 367 14.27 -15.01 -34.62
C ALA A 367 14.03 -13.55 -34.18
N ALA A 368 13.96 -13.28 -32.89
CA ALA A 368 13.76 -11.91 -32.36
C ALA A 368 14.89 -10.97 -32.81
N ILE A 369 16.14 -11.41 -32.70
CA ILE A 369 17.31 -10.63 -33.15
C ILE A 369 17.24 -10.32 -34.64
N LYS A 370 16.90 -11.30 -35.47
CA LYS A 370 16.77 -11.11 -36.94
C LYS A 370 15.66 -10.11 -37.28
N LEU A 371 14.54 -10.14 -36.55
CA LEU A 371 13.44 -9.19 -36.72
C LEU A 371 13.87 -7.77 -36.32
N ALA A 372 14.53 -7.60 -35.17
CA ALA A 372 15.05 -6.31 -34.77
C ALA A 372 16.07 -5.72 -35.77
N LEU A 373 16.96 -6.57 -36.32
CA LEU A 373 17.89 -6.15 -37.35
C LEU A 373 17.21 -5.67 -38.64
N LYS A 374 16.07 -6.30 -39.02
CA LYS A 374 15.25 -5.84 -40.16
C LYS A 374 14.57 -4.50 -39.87
N VAL A 375 14.09 -4.26 -38.66
CA VAL A 375 13.50 -2.98 -38.23
C VAL A 375 14.53 -1.85 -38.19
N GLY A 376 15.76 -2.18 -37.77
CA GLY A 376 16.86 -1.24 -37.59
C GLY A 376 16.84 -0.47 -36.29
N PRO A 377 18.00 0.02 -35.79
CA PRO A 377 18.15 0.52 -34.42
C PRO A 377 17.30 1.75 -34.09
N ASP A 378 17.24 2.73 -34.99
CA ASP A 378 16.52 3.99 -34.69
C ASP A 378 15.02 3.78 -34.62
N ARG A 379 14.43 3.01 -35.56
CA ARG A 379 12.99 2.69 -35.55
C ARG A 379 12.65 1.79 -34.36
N PHE A 380 13.49 0.80 -34.09
CA PHE A 380 13.29 -0.09 -32.94
C PHE A 380 13.28 0.68 -31.62
N TYR A 381 14.21 1.62 -31.45
CA TYR A 381 14.24 2.52 -30.29
C TYR A 381 12.97 3.37 -30.19
N GLN A 382 12.44 3.88 -31.31
CA GLN A 382 11.19 4.65 -31.31
C GLN A 382 10.01 3.79 -30.82
N TYR A 383 9.89 2.53 -31.27
CA TYR A 383 8.85 1.61 -30.76
C TYR A 383 9.01 1.35 -29.26
N ILE A 384 10.21 1.07 -28.80
CA ILE A 384 10.48 0.87 -27.36
C ILE A 384 9.98 2.09 -26.57
N ARG A 385 10.31 3.29 -27.03
CA ARG A 385 9.86 4.53 -26.40
C ARG A 385 8.34 4.72 -26.46
N SER A 386 7.72 4.39 -27.57
CA SER A 386 6.28 4.50 -27.74
C SER A 386 5.50 3.51 -26.87
N PHE A 387 6.06 2.35 -26.54
CA PHE A 387 5.49 1.44 -25.55
C PHE A 387 5.65 1.93 -24.10
N GLY A 388 6.24 3.11 -23.87
CA GLY A 388 6.39 3.72 -22.55
C GLY A 388 7.72 3.45 -21.85
N PHE A 389 8.58 2.59 -22.40
CA PHE A 389 9.86 2.26 -21.78
C PHE A 389 10.85 3.43 -21.82
N GLY A 390 11.62 3.58 -20.75
CA GLY A 390 12.55 4.70 -20.59
C GLY A 390 11.87 6.05 -20.29
N THR A 391 10.55 6.07 -19.99
CA THR A 391 9.77 7.24 -19.54
C THR A 391 8.96 6.87 -18.31
N ARG A 392 8.70 7.84 -17.42
CA ARG A 392 7.70 7.69 -16.36
C ARG A 392 6.31 7.67 -16.99
N SER A 393 5.43 6.84 -16.49
CA SER A 393 4.01 6.82 -16.88
C SER A 393 3.26 8.00 -16.28
N ASN A 394 3.80 8.58 -15.20
CA ASN A 394 3.21 9.58 -14.32
C ASN A 394 1.97 9.03 -13.56
N VAL A 395 1.99 7.74 -13.26
CA VAL A 395 1.05 7.16 -12.30
C VAL A 395 1.16 7.93 -10.97
N GLU A 396 0.03 8.10 -10.29
CA GLU A 396 -0.07 8.94 -9.10
C GLU A 396 0.58 8.31 -7.85
N LEU A 397 1.66 7.56 -8.03
CA LEU A 397 2.44 6.95 -6.95
C LEU A 397 3.80 7.63 -6.78
N PRO A 398 4.31 7.75 -5.55
CA PRO A 398 5.67 8.23 -5.31
C PRO A 398 6.72 7.19 -5.71
N GLY A 399 7.94 7.65 -5.99
CA GLY A 399 9.07 6.76 -6.24
C GLY A 399 9.08 6.10 -7.62
N GLU A 400 8.25 6.53 -8.58
CA GLU A 400 8.26 5.98 -9.93
C GLU A 400 9.59 6.28 -10.64
N THR A 401 10.23 5.21 -11.15
CA THR A 401 11.38 5.31 -12.06
C THR A 401 10.97 5.14 -13.51
N ARG A 402 11.72 5.72 -14.41
CA ARG A 402 11.53 5.54 -15.86
C ARG A 402 12.15 4.25 -16.42
N GLY A 403 12.85 3.46 -15.60
CA GLY A 403 13.63 2.34 -16.06
C GLY A 403 14.95 2.74 -16.76
N LEU A 404 15.66 1.78 -17.33
CA LEU A 404 16.95 2.00 -17.98
C LEU A 404 16.85 1.68 -19.47
N LEU A 405 17.11 2.66 -20.33
CA LEU A 405 17.15 2.50 -21.78
C LEU A 405 18.16 3.48 -22.37
N ARG A 406 19.20 2.97 -23.01
CA ARG A 406 20.20 3.79 -23.69
C ARG A 406 19.74 4.20 -25.09
N PRO A 407 20.03 5.43 -25.55
CA PRO A 407 19.75 5.84 -26.92
C PRO A 407 20.63 5.10 -27.93
N PRO A 408 20.20 4.97 -29.22
CA PRO A 408 20.95 4.22 -30.24
C PRO A 408 22.38 4.66 -30.44
N ALA A 409 22.68 5.96 -30.23
CA ALA A 409 24.05 6.48 -30.34
C ALA A 409 25.06 5.85 -29.32
N LYS A 410 24.52 5.26 -28.23
CA LYS A 410 25.29 4.57 -27.19
C LYS A 410 25.26 3.03 -27.36
N TRP A 411 24.63 2.51 -28.40
CA TRP A 411 24.60 1.07 -28.67
C TRP A 411 25.91 0.62 -29.32
N ASN A 412 26.39 -0.53 -28.91
CA ASN A 412 27.47 -1.24 -29.58
C ASN A 412 26.90 -2.15 -30.67
N GLY A 413 27.77 -2.88 -31.37
CA GLY A 413 27.37 -3.73 -32.48
C GLY A 413 26.45 -4.91 -32.10
N SER A 414 26.42 -5.33 -30.84
CA SER A 414 25.54 -6.40 -30.34
C SER A 414 24.31 -5.89 -29.62
N SER A 415 24.26 -4.61 -29.23
CA SER A 415 23.19 -4.05 -28.39
C SER A 415 21.80 -4.24 -28.98
N ILE A 416 21.61 -4.06 -30.31
CA ILE A 416 20.29 -4.28 -30.93
C ILE A 416 19.79 -5.72 -30.74
N GLY A 417 20.69 -6.69 -30.76
CA GLY A 417 20.35 -8.10 -30.51
C GLY A 417 20.03 -8.36 -29.05
N SER A 418 20.84 -7.82 -28.14
CA SER A 418 20.58 -7.93 -26.70
C SER A 418 19.24 -7.29 -26.30
N ILE A 419 18.97 -6.08 -26.76
CA ILE A 419 17.72 -5.36 -26.46
C ILE A 419 16.51 -6.07 -27.07
N ALA A 420 16.66 -6.67 -28.27
CA ALA A 420 15.58 -7.42 -28.91
C ALA A 420 15.04 -8.59 -28.08
N ILE A 421 15.88 -9.16 -27.21
CA ILE A 421 15.54 -10.25 -26.30
C ILE A 421 15.37 -9.81 -24.85
N GLY A 422 15.34 -8.48 -24.59
CA GLY A 422 15.09 -7.91 -23.27
C GLY A 422 16.30 -7.85 -22.35
N GLN A 423 17.50 -7.77 -22.89
CA GLN A 423 18.76 -7.49 -22.19
C GLN A 423 19.23 -6.07 -22.51
N GLU A 424 20.13 -5.47 -21.71
CA GLU A 424 20.58 -4.07 -21.86
C GLU A 424 19.43 -3.03 -21.73
N VAL A 425 18.26 -3.45 -21.25
CA VAL A 425 17.10 -2.62 -20.93
C VAL A 425 16.55 -3.07 -19.60
N ALA A 426 16.19 -2.13 -18.73
CA ALA A 426 15.56 -2.47 -17.46
C ALA A 426 14.21 -1.74 -17.33
N VAL A 427 13.19 -2.49 -16.93
CA VAL A 427 11.79 -2.06 -16.93
C VAL A 427 11.14 -2.29 -15.56
N THR A 428 10.08 -1.57 -15.28
CA THR A 428 9.24 -1.80 -14.09
C THR A 428 8.10 -2.77 -14.41
N PRO A 429 7.52 -3.46 -13.41
CA PRO A 429 6.31 -4.25 -13.59
C PRO A 429 5.13 -3.43 -14.16
N LEU A 430 5.01 -2.15 -13.77
CA LEU A 430 3.99 -1.24 -14.30
C LEU A 430 4.17 -0.97 -15.81
N GLN A 431 5.41 -0.75 -16.26
CA GLN A 431 5.71 -0.59 -17.69
C GLN A 431 5.39 -1.88 -18.46
N LEU A 432 5.58 -3.03 -17.83
CA LEU A 432 5.30 -4.32 -18.46
C LEU A 432 3.82 -4.54 -18.70
N VAL A 433 2.95 -4.24 -17.71
CA VAL A 433 1.49 -4.36 -17.88
C VAL A 433 0.98 -3.34 -18.92
N ALA A 434 1.49 -2.11 -18.93
CA ALA A 434 1.12 -1.09 -19.91
C ALA A 434 1.48 -1.52 -21.35
N MET A 435 2.61 -2.20 -21.54
CA MET A 435 3.00 -2.75 -22.85
C MET A 435 2.02 -3.81 -23.34
N VAL A 436 1.67 -4.80 -22.52
CA VAL A 436 0.74 -5.84 -22.93
C VAL A 436 -0.67 -5.29 -23.09
N SER A 437 -1.09 -4.32 -22.27
CA SER A 437 -2.34 -3.60 -22.41
C SER A 437 -2.43 -2.84 -23.74
N THR A 438 -1.33 -2.23 -24.19
CA THR A 438 -1.24 -1.59 -25.50
C THR A 438 -1.52 -2.57 -26.65
N ILE A 439 -1.00 -3.79 -26.58
CA ILE A 439 -1.28 -4.83 -27.58
C ILE A 439 -2.74 -5.29 -27.47
N ALA A 440 -3.23 -5.50 -26.26
CA ALA A 440 -4.57 -5.94 -25.95
C ALA A 440 -5.64 -5.01 -26.53
N ASN A 441 -5.51 -3.71 -26.36
CA ASN A 441 -6.50 -2.70 -26.77
C ASN A 441 -6.40 -2.24 -28.22
N GLY A 442 -5.69 -2.98 -29.07
CA GLY A 442 -5.59 -2.67 -30.50
C GLY A 442 -4.48 -1.68 -30.86
N GLY A 443 -3.46 -1.55 -30.02
CA GLY A 443 -2.22 -0.84 -30.34
C GLY A 443 -2.13 0.61 -29.86
N THR A 444 -2.99 1.02 -28.93
CA THR A 444 -2.97 2.35 -28.32
C THR A 444 -2.40 2.28 -26.91
N TYR A 445 -1.33 3.02 -26.64
CA TYR A 445 -0.83 3.20 -25.28
C TYR A 445 -1.80 4.07 -24.48
N LEU A 446 -2.24 3.57 -23.35
CA LEU A 446 -3.04 4.28 -22.37
C LEU A 446 -2.21 4.42 -21.09
N PRO A 447 -1.97 5.64 -20.59
CA PRO A 447 -1.19 5.83 -19.36
C PRO A 447 -1.85 5.11 -18.19
N PRO A 448 -1.11 4.27 -17.45
CA PRO A 448 -1.60 3.71 -16.19
C PRO A 448 -1.96 4.83 -15.21
N HIS A 449 -3.10 4.72 -14.53
CA HIS A 449 -3.52 5.68 -13.51
C HIS A 449 -4.32 4.98 -12.41
N ILE A 450 -4.31 5.60 -11.20
CA ILE A 450 -4.95 5.05 -10.00
C ILE A 450 -6.10 5.92 -9.52
N LEU A 451 -6.13 7.20 -9.88
CA LEU A 451 -7.27 8.07 -9.55
C LEU A 451 -8.37 7.98 -10.59
N MET A 452 -9.62 7.88 -10.13
CA MET A 452 -10.78 8.06 -10.99
C MET A 452 -10.83 9.52 -11.45
N GLN A 453 -10.85 9.73 -12.78
CA GLN A 453 -11.03 11.06 -13.37
C GLN A 453 -12.54 11.37 -13.38
N ASP A 454 -12.93 12.56 -12.90
CA ASP A 454 -14.30 13.13 -12.95
C ASP A 454 -15.35 12.62 -11.95
N GLU A 455 -15.08 11.77 -10.99
CA GLU A 455 -16.01 11.57 -9.90
C GLU A 455 -15.61 12.47 -8.70
N THR A 456 -16.37 13.55 -8.49
CA THR A 456 -16.34 14.25 -7.21
C THR A 456 -16.78 13.25 -6.15
N ALA A 457 -15.82 12.83 -5.32
CA ALA A 457 -16.13 12.04 -4.13
C ALA A 457 -17.29 12.72 -3.38
N PRO A 458 -18.26 11.96 -2.83
CA PRO A 458 -19.39 12.54 -2.14
C PRO A 458 -18.89 13.52 -1.09
N ALA A 459 -19.25 14.80 -1.22
CA ALA A 459 -19.05 15.77 -0.16
C ALA A 459 -19.82 15.23 1.05
N GLU A 460 -19.17 15.12 2.21
CA GLU A 460 -19.85 14.75 3.44
C GLU A 460 -20.99 15.73 3.67
N SER A 461 -22.21 15.38 3.27
CA SER A 461 -23.39 16.05 3.76
C SER A 461 -23.48 15.70 5.24
N SER A 462 -23.51 16.74 6.08
CA SER A 462 -23.80 16.71 7.50
C SER A 462 -24.63 15.49 7.88
N ALA A 463 -24.14 14.73 8.87
CA ALA A 463 -24.67 13.48 9.40
C ALA A 463 -26.20 13.37 9.42
N GLU A 464 -26.77 13.06 8.28
CA GLU A 464 -28.16 12.64 8.17
C GLU A 464 -28.13 11.11 8.10
N LYS A 465 -28.85 10.51 9.01
CA LYS A 465 -28.95 9.07 9.23
C LYS A 465 -29.19 8.36 7.90
N ILE A 466 -28.22 7.56 7.47
CA ILE A 466 -28.37 6.63 6.36
C ILE A 466 -29.44 5.64 6.80
N ASP A 467 -30.58 5.69 6.13
CA ASP A 467 -31.65 4.71 6.27
C ASP A 467 -31.14 3.40 5.61
N ALA A 468 -30.82 2.43 6.44
CA ALA A 468 -30.27 1.13 6.05
C ALA A 468 -31.23 0.26 5.22
N SER A 469 -32.33 0.81 4.71
CA SER A 469 -33.36 0.08 3.97
C SER A 469 -33.29 0.22 2.43
N GLN A 470 -32.33 0.98 1.87
CA GLN A 470 -32.18 1.06 0.42
C GLN A 470 -31.00 0.16 -0.05
N PRO A 471 -31.24 -0.71 -1.06
CA PRO A 471 -30.17 -1.52 -1.62
C PRO A 471 -29.16 -0.60 -2.33
N ALA A 472 -27.86 -0.88 -2.11
CA ALA A 472 -26.77 -0.21 -2.81
C ALA A 472 -27.01 -0.17 -4.32
N PRO A 473 -26.72 0.94 -5.01
CA PRO A 473 -26.86 1.00 -6.46
C PRO A 473 -25.89 0.00 -7.08
N HIS A 474 -26.44 -1.05 -7.68
CA HIS A 474 -25.67 -1.93 -8.56
C HIS A 474 -25.27 -1.14 -9.80
N PHE A 475 -23.99 -0.84 -9.96
CA PHE A 475 -23.44 -0.40 -11.23
C PHE A 475 -23.58 -1.56 -12.23
N VAL A 476 -24.59 -1.49 -13.05
CA VAL A 476 -24.68 -2.30 -14.27
C VAL A 476 -23.65 -1.72 -15.22
N ALA A 477 -22.67 -2.52 -15.63
CA ALA A 477 -21.75 -2.16 -16.70
C ALA A 477 -22.60 -1.61 -17.87
N SER A 478 -22.30 -0.39 -18.29
CA SER A 478 -23.04 0.25 -19.38
C SER A 478 -22.98 -0.62 -20.61
N PRO A 479 -24.11 -0.95 -21.25
CA PRO A 479 -24.09 -1.73 -22.47
C PRO A 479 -23.29 -0.99 -23.53
N VAL A 480 -22.35 -1.69 -24.16
CA VAL A 480 -21.60 -1.21 -25.32
C VAL A 480 -22.60 -0.72 -26.37
N LYS A 481 -22.63 0.58 -26.58
CA LYS A 481 -23.38 1.18 -27.69
C LYS A 481 -22.64 0.84 -28.97
N THR A 482 -23.17 -0.11 -29.73
CA THR A 482 -22.82 -0.31 -31.12
C THR A 482 -23.44 0.84 -31.93
N GLY A 483 -22.66 1.86 -32.21
CA GLY A 483 -23.00 2.97 -33.07
C GLY A 483 -21.72 3.68 -33.47
N GLU A 484 -21.52 3.97 -34.74
CA GLU A 484 -20.41 4.72 -35.32
C GLU A 484 -20.27 6.09 -34.62
N ASP A 485 -19.60 6.15 -33.45
CA ASP A 485 -19.23 7.38 -32.82
C ASP A 485 -17.86 7.80 -33.36
N LEU A 486 -17.77 9.05 -33.83
CA LEU A 486 -16.52 9.73 -34.11
C LEU A 486 -15.53 9.48 -32.95
N PRO A 487 -14.26 9.17 -33.22
CA PRO A 487 -13.32 8.84 -32.16
C PRO A 487 -13.25 10.00 -31.19
N SER A 488 -13.66 9.78 -29.94
CA SER A 488 -13.42 10.69 -28.84
C SER A 488 -11.92 10.99 -28.79
N PRO A 489 -11.50 12.24 -28.53
CA PRO A 489 -10.07 12.54 -28.40
C PRO A 489 -9.46 11.62 -27.35
N LEU A 490 -8.32 11.00 -27.70
CA LEU A 490 -7.60 10.13 -26.78
C LEU A 490 -7.32 10.85 -25.44
N PRO A 491 -7.34 10.15 -24.31
CA PRO A 491 -6.96 10.74 -23.01
C PRO A 491 -5.58 11.39 -23.07
N PRO A 492 -5.29 12.37 -22.22
CA PRO A 492 -3.97 12.98 -22.14
C PRO A 492 -2.86 11.93 -21.96
N GLY A 493 -1.81 11.99 -22.79
CA GLY A 493 -0.71 11.03 -22.78
C GLY A 493 -0.96 9.75 -23.59
N ALA A 494 -2.18 9.47 -23.97
CA ALA A 494 -2.50 8.32 -24.84
C ALA A 494 -2.04 8.58 -26.28
N HIS A 495 -1.52 7.54 -26.91
CA HIS A 495 -1.05 7.64 -28.31
C HIS A 495 -1.03 6.24 -28.95
N ARG A 496 -1.12 6.21 -30.27
CA ARG A 496 -1.00 4.97 -31.03
C ARG A 496 0.46 4.55 -31.14
N VAL A 497 0.72 3.30 -30.79
CA VAL A 497 2.07 2.70 -30.83
C VAL A 497 2.22 1.83 -32.08
N ILE A 498 1.24 0.94 -32.32
CA ILE A 498 1.18 0.05 -33.47
C ILE A 498 -0.19 0.11 -34.13
N SER A 499 -0.29 -0.29 -35.38
CA SER A 499 -1.54 -0.39 -36.11
C SER A 499 -2.47 -1.43 -35.49
N THR A 500 -3.77 -1.27 -35.70
CA THR A 500 -4.77 -2.23 -35.24
C THR A 500 -4.54 -3.63 -35.83
N MET A 501 -4.04 -3.70 -37.07
CA MET A 501 -3.69 -4.96 -37.71
C MET A 501 -2.53 -5.65 -37.00
N ALA A 502 -1.42 -4.95 -36.76
CA ALA A 502 -0.27 -5.50 -36.03
C ALA A 502 -0.66 -5.95 -34.62
N ALA A 503 -1.52 -5.18 -33.92
CA ALA A 503 -2.04 -5.56 -32.61
C ALA A 503 -2.90 -6.84 -32.68
N ALA A 504 -3.76 -6.99 -33.69
CA ALA A 504 -4.57 -8.18 -33.86
C ALA A 504 -3.72 -9.42 -34.17
N GLU A 505 -2.71 -9.27 -35.03
CA GLU A 505 -1.74 -10.34 -35.32
C GLU A 505 -0.96 -10.72 -34.06
N MET A 506 -0.47 -9.74 -33.28
CA MET A 506 0.20 -9.99 -32.01
C MET A 506 -0.67 -10.71 -31.00
N ARG A 507 -1.93 -10.30 -30.81
CA ARG A 507 -2.87 -11.00 -29.91
C ARG A 507 -2.98 -12.48 -30.27
N LYS A 508 -3.12 -12.78 -31.57
CA LYS A 508 -3.21 -14.17 -32.03
C LYS A 508 -1.91 -14.95 -31.85
N MET A 509 -0.77 -14.33 -32.08
CA MET A 509 0.53 -14.96 -31.84
C MET A 509 0.77 -15.21 -30.34
N MET A 510 0.37 -14.26 -29.47
CA MET A 510 0.48 -14.41 -28.02
C MET A 510 -0.47 -15.49 -27.47
N GLU A 511 -1.65 -15.67 -28.08
CA GLU A 511 -2.53 -16.82 -27.80
C GLU A 511 -1.81 -18.13 -28.13
N GLY A 512 -1.10 -18.21 -29.29
CA GLY A 512 -0.29 -19.36 -29.67
C GLY A 512 0.78 -19.71 -28.62
N VAL A 513 1.40 -18.70 -27.98
CA VAL A 513 2.34 -18.94 -26.88
C VAL A 513 1.66 -19.69 -25.71
N VAL A 514 0.40 -19.35 -25.40
CA VAL A 514 -0.36 -20.00 -24.30
C VAL A 514 -0.88 -21.37 -24.71
N LEU A 515 -1.31 -21.56 -25.96
CA LEU A 515 -1.88 -22.83 -26.40
C LEU A 515 -0.80 -23.87 -26.70
N PHE A 516 0.27 -23.48 -27.38
CA PHE A 516 1.26 -24.40 -27.96
C PHE A 516 2.67 -24.19 -27.42
N GLY A 517 2.96 -22.98 -26.92
CA GLY A 517 4.31 -22.56 -26.56
C GLY A 517 4.65 -22.66 -25.07
N THR A 518 5.47 -21.71 -24.61
CA THR A 518 6.01 -21.64 -23.24
C THR A 518 4.99 -21.22 -22.19
N GLY A 519 3.83 -20.68 -22.60
CA GLY A 519 2.81 -20.09 -21.72
C GLY A 519 1.67 -21.04 -21.30
N LYS A 520 1.77 -22.35 -21.48
CA LYS A 520 0.66 -23.31 -21.24
C LYS A 520 0.03 -23.23 -19.85
N SER A 521 0.80 -22.87 -18.83
CA SER A 521 0.29 -22.72 -17.47
C SER A 521 -0.57 -21.47 -17.25
N ALA A 522 -0.69 -20.60 -18.27
CA ALA A 522 -1.56 -19.42 -18.25
C ALA A 522 -2.93 -19.68 -18.92
N GLN A 523 -3.25 -20.91 -19.28
CA GLN A 523 -4.55 -21.27 -19.85
C GLN A 523 -5.65 -21.13 -18.79
N LEU A 524 -6.78 -20.55 -19.20
CA LEU A 524 -7.96 -20.34 -18.36
C LEU A 524 -9.05 -21.36 -18.70
N ASP A 525 -10.04 -21.50 -17.83
CA ASP A 525 -11.22 -22.31 -18.07
C ASP A 525 -12.38 -21.41 -18.52
N GLY A 526 -12.90 -21.67 -19.71
CA GLY A 526 -13.97 -20.89 -20.34
C GLY A 526 -13.50 -19.55 -20.94
N TYR A 527 -12.23 -19.16 -20.81
CA TYR A 527 -11.69 -17.93 -21.38
C TYR A 527 -10.42 -18.18 -22.19
N SER A 528 -10.33 -17.51 -23.34
CA SER A 528 -9.08 -17.44 -24.08
C SER A 528 -8.10 -16.50 -23.36
N SER A 529 -6.81 -16.83 -23.41
CA SER A 529 -5.76 -16.02 -22.83
C SER A 529 -4.55 -15.92 -23.76
N ALA A 530 -3.87 -14.80 -23.69
CA ALA A 530 -2.67 -14.51 -24.46
C ALA A 530 -1.59 -13.90 -23.56
N GLY A 531 -0.34 -14.24 -23.81
CA GLY A 531 0.73 -13.69 -22.98
C GLY A 531 2.11 -14.21 -23.38
N LYS A 532 3.11 -13.81 -22.61
CA LYS A 532 4.49 -14.25 -22.81
C LYS A 532 5.16 -14.42 -21.46
N THR A 533 5.90 -15.51 -21.34
CA THR A 533 6.79 -15.83 -20.23
C THR A 533 8.12 -15.10 -20.35
N GLY A 534 8.74 -14.80 -19.23
CA GLY A 534 10.11 -14.30 -19.13
C GLY A 534 10.84 -14.92 -17.96
N THR A 535 12.12 -15.20 -18.19
CA THR A 535 13.04 -15.63 -17.16
C THR A 535 14.36 -14.88 -17.38
N ALA A 536 14.72 -14.01 -16.46
CA ALA A 536 15.91 -13.20 -16.54
C ALA A 536 16.84 -13.51 -15.38
N GLN A 537 18.15 -13.58 -15.67
CA GLN A 537 19.17 -13.69 -14.62
C GLN A 537 19.30 -12.35 -13.89
N LYS A 538 19.36 -12.38 -12.58
CA LYS A 538 19.56 -11.18 -11.77
C LYS A 538 21.05 -10.84 -11.66
N ILE A 539 21.35 -9.56 -11.63
CA ILE A 539 22.72 -9.10 -11.33
C ILE A 539 22.95 -9.30 -9.83
N ASP A 540 24.00 -10.03 -9.49
CA ASP A 540 24.41 -10.22 -8.10
C ASP A 540 24.98 -8.89 -7.55
N PRO A 541 24.42 -8.33 -6.47
CA PRO A 541 24.84 -7.03 -5.94
C PRO A 541 26.26 -7.02 -5.38
N VAL A 542 26.81 -8.19 -5.07
CA VAL A 542 28.16 -8.32 -4.50
C VAL A 542 29.22 -8.47 -5.61
N THR A 543 28.96 -9.34 -6.58
CA THR A 543 29.93 -9.66 -7.65
C THR A 543 29.79 -8.75 -8.86
N HIS A 544 28.69 -8.01 -8.98
CA HIS A 544 28.32 -7.20 -10.16
C HIS A 544 28.34 -8.01 -11.47
N THR A 545 27.99 -9.30 -11.39
CA THR A 545 27.85 -10.21 -12.53
C THR A 545 26.50 -10.89 -12.52
N TYR A 546 26.08 -11.47 -13.63
CA TYR A 546 24.85 -12.25 -13.65
C TYR A 546 24.96 -13.46 -12.72
N SER A 547 23.97 -13.55 -11.82
CA SER A 547 23.87 -14.67 -10.88
C SER A 547 23.44 -15.95 -11.60
N LYS A 548 24.03 -17.07 -11.20
CA LYS A 548 23.62 -18.39 -11.69
C LYS A 548 22.42 -18.97 -10.90
N THR A 549 22.06 -18.35 -9.79
CA THR A 549 21.05 -18.88 -8.85
C THR A 549 19.92 -17.92 -8.59
N MET A 550 20.08 -16.63 -8.88
CA MET A 550 19.04 -15.63 -8.72
C MET A 550 18.45 -15.27 -10.08
N HIS A 551 17.16 -15.51 -10.21
CA HIS A 551 16.39 -15.23 -11.42
C HIS A 551 15.18 -14.38 -11.11
N ILE A 552 14.67 -13.69 -12.11
CA ILE A 552 13.38 -13.02 -12.05
C ILE A 552 12.46 -13.76 -13.03
N ALA A 553 11.43 -14.39 -12.49
CA ALA A 553 10.40 -15.06 -13.24
C ALA A 553 9.27 -14.06 -13.53
N SER A 554 8.87 -13.95 -14.78
CA SER A 554 7.77 -13.04 -15.15
C SER A 554 6.81 -13.67 -16.14
N PHE A 555 5.57 -13.19 -16.11
CA PHE A 555 4.56 -13.43 -17.13
C PHE A 555 3.75 -12.14 -17.32
N ALA A 556 3.53 -11.77 -18.58
CA ALA A 556 2.65 -10.65 -18.89
C ALA A 556 1.69 -11.04 -20.02
N GLY A 557 0.42 -10.78 -19.82
CA GLY A 557 -0.63 -11.23 -20.74
C GLY A 557 -1.95 -10.51 -20.48
N PHE A 558 -2.97 -10.93 -21.20
CA PHE A 558 -4.33 -10.40 -21.14
C PHE A 558 -5.36 -11.49 -21.44
N ALA A 559 -6.60 -11.24 -21.06
CA ALA A 559 -7.74 -12.11 -21.34
C ALA A 559 -9.07 -11.30 -21.33
N PRO A 560 -10.09 -11.73 -22.12
CA PRO A 560 -10.03 -12.69 -23.24
C PRO A 560 -9.18 -12.19 -24.43
N VAL A 561 -8.90 -13.04 -25.43
CA VAL A 561 -8.01 -12.65 -26.56
C VAL A 561 -8.70 -11.72 -27.56
N ASN A 562 -9.96 -11.96 -27.85
CA ASN A 562 -10.68 -11.22 -28.89
C ASN A 562 -11.17 -9.86 -28.38
N ASP A 563 -11.63 -9.80 -27.13
CA ASP A 563 -12.10 -8.59 -26.45
C ASP A 563 -11.46 -8.53 -25.05
N PRO A 564 -10.20 -8.08 -24.94
CA PRO A 564 -9.45 -8.12 -23.71
C PRO A 564 -10.06 -7.21 -22.63
N ALA A 565 -10.58 -7.78 -21.56
CA ALA A 565 -11.10 -7.04 -20.43
C ALA A 565 -9.97 -6.57 -19.49
N ILE A 566 -8.99 -7.43 -19.23
CA ILE A 566 -7.89 -7.17 -18.31
C ILE A 566 -6.53 -7.53 -18.91
N SER A 567 -5.53 -6.80 -18.51
CA SER A 567 -4.12 -7.10 -18.70
C SER A 567 -3.46 -7.32 -17.35
N VAL A 568 -2.62 -8.34 -17.23
CA VAL A 568 -1.99 -8.71 -15.96
C VAL A 568 -0.50 -8.92 -16.17
N ALA A 569 0.33 -8.35 -15.31
CA ALA A 569 1.77 -8.63 -15.22
C ALA A 569 2.08 -9.23 -13.85
N VAL A 570 2.83 -10.34 -13.86
CA VAL A 570 3.30 -11.04 -12.67
C VAL A 570 4.81 -11.10 -12.71
N VAL A 571 5.46 -10.64 -11.65
CA VAL A 571 6.93 -10.63 -11.50
C VAL A 571 7.28 -11.23 -10.15
N ILE A 572 8.07 -12.30 -10.14
CA ILE A 572 8.52 -12.99 -8.93
C ILE A 572 10.04 -12.97 -8.91
N ASP A 573 10.61 -12.33 -7.89
CA ASP A 573 12.06 -12.13 -7.75
C ASP A 573 12.71 -13.25 -6.92
N SER A 574 13.72 -13.85 -7.46
CA SER A 574 14.58 -14.86 -6.81
C SER A 574 13.78 -16.03 -6.19
N PRO A 575 12.86 -16.66 -6.94
CA PRO A 575 12.16 -17.85 -6.46
C PRO A 575 13.13 -18.99 -6.21
N LYS A 576 12.86 -19.81 -5.20
CA LYS A 576 13.65 -21.00 -4.86
C LYS A 576 13.03 -22.25 -5.48
N GLY A 577 13.86 -23.11 -6.05
CA GLY A 577 13.39 -24.32 -6.73
C GLY A 577 13.08 -24.05 -8.21
N ALA A 578 11.81 -24.02 -8.60
CA ALA A 578 11.43 -23.63 -9.96
C ALA A 578 11.61 -22.12 -10.11
N TYR A 579 12.22 -21.70 -11.23
CA TYR A 579 12.53 -20.29 -11.50
C TYR A 579 12.10 -19.82 -12.90
N TYR A 580 11.51 -20.72 -13.70
CA TYR A 580 10.98 -20.32 -15.00
C TYR A 580 9.66 -19.57 -14.87
N GLY A 581 9.45 -18.52 -15.67
CA GLY A 581 8.21 -17.77 -15.70
C GLY A 581 6.99 -18.64 -16.00
N ALA A 582 7.17 -19.69 -16.80
CA ALA A 582 6.15 -20.72 -17.09
C ALA A 582 5.67 -21.47 -15.86
N ASP A 583 6.56 -21.74 -14.89
CA ASP A 583 6.28 -22.57 -13.73
C ASP A 583 5.86 -21.74 -12.50
N VAL A 584 6.30 -20.48 -12.45
CA VAL A 584 6.15 -19.61 -11.28
C VAL A 584 5.12 -18.51 -11.51
N SER A 585 5.24 -17.73 -12.60
CA SER A 585 4.44 -16.53 -12.82
C SER A 585 3.19 -16.78 -13.67
N ALA A 586 3.26 -17.68 -14.66
CA ALA A 586 2.09 -18.02 -15.49
C ALA A 586 0.92 -18.65 -14.71
N PRO A 587 1.14 -19.53 -13.70
CA PRO A 587 0.05 -20.01 -12.85
C PRO A 587 -0.62 -18.90 -12.03
N VAL A 588 0.14 -17.91 -11.56
CA VAL A 588 -0.42 -16.76 -10.83
C VAL A 588 -1.28 -15.91 -11.75
N PHE A 589 -0.82 -15.66 -12.97
CA PHE A 589 -1.64 -15.02 -14.01
C PHE A 589 -2.96 -15.76 -14.21
N ALA A 590 -2.92 -17.10 -14.36
CA ALA A 590 -4.13 -17.90 -14.56
C ALA A 590 -5.08 -17.81 -13.38
N GLU A 591 -4.58 -17.90 -12.14
CA GLU A 591 -5.39 -17.80 -10.93
C GLU A 591 -6.06 -16.41 -10.82
N VAL A 592 -5.31 -15.34 -11.04
CA VAL A 592 -5.82 -13.97 -10.97
C VAL A 592 -6.82 -13.71 -12.10
N ALA A 593 -6.42 -13.99 -13.34
CA ALA A 593 -7.26 -13.69 -14.51
C ALA A 593 -8.59 -14.46 -14.46
N GLN A 594 -8.57 -15.74 -14.09
CA GLN A 594 -9.79 -16.55 -13.94
C GLN A 594 -10.78 -15.91 -12.96
N GLN A 595 -10.30 -15.61 -11.73
CA GLN A 595 -11.14 -15.06 -10.66
C GLN A 595 -11.66 -13.66 -11.02
N VAL A 596 -10.80 -12.82 -11.62
CA VAL A 596 -11.17 -11.44 -11.98
C VAL A 596 -12.19 -11.41 -13.11
N LEU A 597 -12.04 -12.24 -14.16
CA LEU A 597 -13.00 -12.29 -15.26
C LEU A 597 -14.37 -12.81 -14.79
N GLU A 598 -14.39 -13.80 -13.93
CA GLU A 598 -15.63 -14.30 -13.30
C GLU A 598 -16.29 -13.21 -12.43
N TYR A 599 -15.50 -12.50 -11.62
CA TYR A 599 -15.98 -11.41 -10.79
C TYR A 599 -16.57 -10.25 -11.61
N LEU A 600 -15.90 -9.88 -12.71
CA LEU A 600 -16.38 -8.83 -13.62
C LEU A 600 -17.58 -9.29 -14.47
N GLY A 601 -17.96 -10.57 -14.43
CA GLY A 601 -19.06 -11.13 -15.20
C GLY A 601 -18.78 -11.15 -16.70
N VAL A 602 -17.51 -11.24 -17.11
CA VAL A 602 -17.11 -11.36 -18.51
C VAL A 602 -17.66 -12.68 -19.06
N GLN A 603 -18.24 -12.65 -20.24
CA GLN A 603 -18.78 -13.85 -20.86
C GLN A 603 -17.67 -14.79 -21.33
N HIS A 604 -17.87 -16.10 -21.17
CA HIS A 604 -16.96 -17.10 -21.69
C HIS A 604 -16.86 -16.99 -23.22
N ASP A 605 -15.67 -17.00 -23.77
CA ASP A 605 -15.39 -16.93 -25.21
C ASP A 605 -14.88 -18.24 -25.79
N ILE A 606 -14.63 -19.25 -24.96
CA ILE A 606 -14.31 -20.64 -25.32
C ILE A 606 -15.15 -21.61 -24.47
N ASP A 607 -15.31 -22.83 -24.97
CA ASP A 607 -16.02 -23.88 -24.23
C ASP A 607 -15.28 -24.23 -22.93
N VAL A 608 -16.05 -24.33 -21.85
CA VAL A 608 -15.54 -24.80 -20.55
C VAL A 608 -15.05 -26.24 -20.72
N ARG A 609 -13.79 -26.51 -20.43
CA ARG A 609 -13.21 -27.85 -20.56
C ARG A 609 -13.85 -28.78 -19.54
N PRO A 610 -14.37 -29.94 -19.96
CA PRO A 610 -14.70 -30.96 -18.97
C PRO A 610 -13.44 -31.35 -18.22
N VAL A 611 -13.53 -31.42 -16.90
CA VAL A 611 -12.39 -31.79 -16.03
C VAL A 611 -11.96 -33.21 -16.37
N ASP A 612 -10.99 -33.34 -17.25
CA ASP A 612 -10.40 -34.62 -17.61
C ASP A 612 -9.29 -34.94 -16.60
N LEU A 613 -9.64 -35.72 -15.57
CA LEU A 613 -8.76 -36.13 -14.47
C LEU A 613 -7.56 -37.01 -14.91
N ALA A 614 -7.40 -37.27 -16.22
CA ALA A 614 -6.44 -38.21 -16.76
C ALA A 614 -5.41 -37.66 -17.76
N SER A 615 -5.34 -36.34 -18.02
CA SER A 615 -4.35 -35.85 -18.98
C SER A 615 -2.93 -35.90 -18.39
N LYS A 616 -2.07 -36.70 -19.01
CA LYS A 616 -0.61 -36.66 -18.80
C LYS A 616 -0.11 -35.24 -19.02
N LYS A 617 0.53 -34.65 -18.01
CA LYS A 617 1.24 -33.39 -18.14
C LYS A 617 2.31 -33.55 -19.22
N ASP A 618 2.12 -32.94 -20.38
CA ASP A 618 3.24 -32.68 -21.29
C ASP A 618 4.29 -31.87 -20.52
N ALA A 619 5.55 -32.28 -20.61
CA ALA A 619 6.61 -31.55 -19.96
C ALA A 619 6.62 -30.10 -20.50
N PRO A 620 6.67 -29.08 -19.62
CA PRO A 620 6.70 -27.70 -20.09
C PRO A 620 7.95 -27.45 -20.94
N ILE A 621 7.80 -26.67 -22.00
CA ILE A 621 8.93 -26.19 -22.80
C ILE A 621 9.76 -25.29 -21.86
N LYS A 622 11.03 -25.64 -21.67
CA LYS A 622 11.92 -24.88 -20.80
C LYS A 622 12.32 -23.55 -21.45
N GLU A 623 12.30 -22.48 -20.69
CA GLU A 623 12.76 -21.16 -21.12
C GLU A 623 14.29 -21.04 -21.11
N ASP A 624 14.78 -20.00 -21.79
CA ASP A 624 16.19 -19.74 -22.01
C ASP A 624 16.93 -19.34 -20.73
N ASP A 625 17.96 -20.09 -20.39
CA ASP A 625 18.84 -19.86 -19.23
C ASP A 625 20.31 -19.70 -19.70
N THR A 626 20.50 -19.06 -20.86
CA THR A 626 21.85 -18.81 -21.37
C THR A 626 22.61 -17.82 -20.48
N PRO A 627 23.78 -18.19 -19.93
CA PRO A 627 24.57 -17.25 -19.15
C PRO A 627 24.97 -16.06 -20.01
N VAL A 628 24.51 -14.88 -19.62
CA VAL A 628 24.87 -13.64 -20.30
C VAL A 628 26.29 -13.28 -19.95
N GLN A 629 27.11 -12.99 -20.97
CA GLN A 629 28.48 -12.53 -20.76
C GLN A 629 28.51 -11.07 -20.31
N GLY A 630 29.42 -10.70 -19.41
CA GLY A 630 29.49 -9.46 -18.62
C GLY A 630 29.42 -8.10 -19.33
N GLU A 631 29.47 -8.06 -20.68
CA GLU A 631 29.40 -6.78 -21.42
C GLU A 631 28.08 -6.05 -21.35
N ASN A 632 26.98 -6.76 -21.01
CA ASN A 632 25.64 -6.16 -20.95
C ASN A 632 25.38 -5.40 -19.65
N ILE A 633 26.10 -5.74 -18.57
CA ILE A 633 25.91 -5.10 -17.26
C ILE A 633 26.43 -3.67 -17.27
N GLU A 634 27.54 -3.42 -17.95
CA GLU A 634 28.14 -2.08 -18.12
C GLU A 634 27.15 -1.11 -18.78
N ALA A 635 26.37 -1.62 -19.75
CA ALA A 635 25.33 -0.87 -20.43
C ALA A 635 24.22 -0.37 -19.49
N LEU A 636 23.84 -1.17 -18.50
CA LEU A 636 22.83 -0.78 -17.51
C LEU A 636 23.37 0.26 -16.52
N TYR A 637 24.63 0.12 -16.07
CA TYR A 637 25.26 1.12 -15.22
C TYR A 637 25.42 2.46 -15.93
N GLU A 638 25.79 2.45 -17.22
CA GLU A 638 25.85 3.67 -18.02
C GLU A 638 24.47 4.32 -18.17
N ALA A 639 23.42 3.52 -18.40
CA ALA A 639 22.04 4.01 -18.46
C ALA A 639 21.57 4.62 -17.13
N ALA A 640 21.96 4.03 -15.99
CA ALA A 640 21.62 4.55 -14.67
C ALA A 640 22.29 5.91 -14.40
N ASN A 641 23.52 6.13 -14.87
CA ASN A 641 24.21 7.41 -14.73
C ASN A 641 23.60 8.54 -15.57
N ASP A 642 22.86 8.21 -16.62
CA ASP A 642 22.18 9.18 -17.49
C ASP A 642 20.79 9.59 -17.00
N LEU A 643 20.30 9.01 -15.91
CA LEU A 643 19.01 9.37 -15.32
C LEU A 643 19.03 10.82 -14.76
N PRO A 644 17.90 11.54 -14.74
CA PRO A 644 17.76 12.79 -14.03
C PRO A 644 18.13 12.66 -12.55
N SER A 645 18.54 13.76 -11.93
CA SER A 645 18.99 13.76 -10.53
C SER A 645 17.88 13.41 -9.54
N ASP A 646 16.62 13.55 -9.95
CA ASP A 646 15.42 13.23 -9.18
C ASP A 646 14.90 11.80 -9.40
N ASP A 647 15.56 11.01 -10.24
CA ASP A 647 15.18 9.61 -10.44
C ASP A 647 15.74 8.72 -9.31
N PRO A 648 14.91 7.91 -8.64
CA PRO A 648 15.32 7.09 -7.49
C PRO A 648 16.40 6.06 -7.83
N LEU A 649 16.54 5.63 -9.09
CA LEU A 649 17.59 4.70 -9.50
C LEU A 649 18.98 5.36 -9.59
N ARG A 650 19.07 6.69 -9.68
CA ARG A 650 20.35 7.40 -9.68
C ARG A 650 20.99 7.47 -8.30
N ALA A 651 20.20 7.33 -7.22
CA ALA A 651 20.70 7.23 -5.86
C ALA A 651 21.49 5.90 -5.74
N THR A 652 22.82 6.00 -5.72
CA THR A 652 23.69 4.82 -5.61
C THR A 652 23.35 4.00 -4.36
N PRO A 653 23.37 2.66 -4.44
CA PRO A 653 23.09 1.78 -3.28
C PRO A 653 23.93 2.07 -2.04
N ALA A 654 25.13 2.67 -2.22
CA ALA A 654 26.01 3.10 -1.13
C ALA A 654 25.47 4.26 -0.29
N ALA A 655 24.61 5.13 -0.83
CA ALA A 655 23.98 6.21 -0.07
C ALA A 655 22.82 5.70 0.77
N ASN A 656 22.06 4.73 0.27
CA ASN A 656 20.95 4.11 1.00
C ASN A 656 21.42 3.10 2.06
N ALA A 657 22.58 2.43 1.84
CA ALA A 657 23.19 1.56 2.84
C ALA A 657 23.71 2.33 4.08
N LYS A 658 24.07 3.61 3.92
CA LYS A 658 24.50 4.46 5.05
C LYS A 658 23.35 5.03 5.87
N ALA A 659 22.16 5.12 5.30
CA ALA A 659 20.96 5.58 6.02
C ALA A 659 20.31 4.48 6.88
N ALA A 660 20.65 3.20 6.63
CA ALA A 660 20.09 2.05 7.33
C ALA A 660 20.95 1.48 8.47
N ALA A 661 22.11 2.08 8.77
CA ALA A 661 22.94 1.66 9.91
C ALA A 661 22.58 2.48 11.15
N PRO A 662 22.15 1.86 12.26
CA PRO A 662 21.97 2.58 13.50
C PRO A 662 23.33 3.10 14.01
N ALA A 663 23.37 4.34 14.46
CA ALA A 663 24.54 4.97 15.05
C ALA A 663 25.11 4.12 16.20
N PRO A 664 26.43 3.87 16.27
CA PRO A 664 27.01 3.20 17.41
C PRO A 664 26.98 4.12 18.60
N SER A 665 26.37 3.67 19.67
CA SER A 665 26.50 4.28 20.99
C SER A 665 27.94 4.15 21.47
N GLU A 666 28.61 5.28 21.68
CA GLU A 666 29.84 5.36 22.43
C GLU A 666 29.63 4.92 23.89
N SER A 667 30.33 3.89 24.32
CA SER A 667 30.94 3.91 25.63
C SER A 667 31.89 2.72 25.86
N ALA A 668 33.07 3.09 26.31
CA ALA A 668 34.02 2.37 27.16
C ALA A 668 35.05 1.44 26.52
N GLN A 669 36.24 1.99 26.59
CA GLN A 669 37.57 1.35 26.51
C GLN A 669 37.77 0.26 27.58
N ALA A 670 38.46 -0.82 27.25
CA ALA A 670 39.75 -1.19 27.87
C ALA A 670 40.17 -2.62 27.44
N GLU A 671 41.30 -2.64 26.82
CA GLU A 671 42.52 -3.44 27.05
C GLU A 671 42.54 -4.96 27.01
N ASN A 672 43.46 -5.41 26.14
CA ASN A 672 44.43 -6.52 26.25
C ASN A 672 44.05 -7.94 25.80
N SER A 673 44.62 -8.24 24.63
CA SER A 673 45.06 -9.59 24.20
C SER A 673 46.18 -10.15 25.15
N PRO A 674 46.48 -11.49 25.19
CA PRO A 674 46.82 -12.27 24.00
C PRO A 674 46.36 -13.78 24.02
N ALA A 675 46.41 -14.39 22.86
CA ALA A 675 46.36 -15.83 22.62
C ALA A 675 47.67 -16.53 23.15
N PRO A 676 47.82 -17.88 23.25
CA PRO A 676 47.44 -18.86 22.24
C PRO A 676 47.13 -20.33 22.71
N ALA A 677 46.77 -21.15 21.76
CA ALA A 677 47.13 -22.56 21.55
C ALA A 677 46.27 -23.73 22.09
N LYS A 678 45.75 -24.43 21.08
CA LYS A 678 45.85 -25.87 20.78
C LYS A 678 45.27 -26.95 21.70
N THR A 679 44.61 -27.87 20.95
CA THR A 679 44.55 -29.32 21.00
C THR A 679 43.34 -30.00 21.65
N GLY A 680 42.71 -30.89 20.86
CA GLY A 680 42.25 -32.20 21.30
C GLY A 680 40.80 -32.55 21.00
N ALA A 681 40.52 -33.17 19.86
CA ALA A 681 39.48 -34.16 19.75
C ALA A 681 40.02 -35.46 20.38
N PRO A 682 39.25 -36.52 20.74
CA PRO A 682 38.14 -37.12 19.99
C PRO A 682 37.03 -37.86 20.81
N ALA A 683 36.14 -38.43 20.05
CA ALA A 683 35.38 -39.68 20.28
C ALA A 683 33.93 -39.67 20.77
N GLN A 684 33.09 -40.10 19.87
CA GLN A 684 31.78 -40.79 20.11
C GLN A 684 31.96 -42.08 20.97
N PRO A 685 30.88 -42.65 21.56
CA PRO A 685 30.05 -43.55 20.77
C PRO A 685 28.52 -43.57 21.12
N SER A 686 27.74 -43.90 20.13
CA SER A 686 26.43 -44.56 20.29
C SER A 686 26.66 -46.05 20.72
N PRO A 687 25.71 -46.87 21.22
CA PRO A 687 24.47 -47.24 20.52
C PRO A 687 23.27 -47.76 21.35
N THR A 688 22.26 -48.25 20.63
CA THR A 688 21.23 -49.30 20.91
C THR A 688 19.84 -48.82 21.37
N ALA A 689 18.86 -48.91 20.52
CA ALA A 689 17.91 -49.93 20.07
C ALA A 689 17.04 -50.59 21.14
N SER A 690 15.72 -50.49 21.01
CA SER A 690 14.69 -51.54 21.09
C SER A 690 13.29 -50.93 21.02
N ALA A 691 12.50 -51.08 20.05
CA ALA A 691 11.60 -52.06 19.50
C ALA A 691 10.29 -52.30 20.30
N ALA A 692 9.19 -52.32 19.50
CA ALA A 692 7.88 -52.94 19.69
C ALA A 692 6.80 -52.07 20.40
N SER A 693 5.56 -51.96 20.01
CA SER A 693 4.73 -52.67 19.01
C SER A 693 3.35 -51.99 18.95
N SER A 694 2.75 -51.93 17.77
CA SER A 694 1.31 -51.64 17.59
C SER A 694 0.43 -52.77 18.08
N PRO A 695 -0.86 -52.58 18.38
CA PRO A 695 -1.86 -53.01 17.39
C PRO A 695 -3.11 -52.11 17.22
N GLN A 696 -3.64 -52.09 16.04
CA GLN A 696 -5.02 -51.84 15.62
C GLN A 696 -5.83 -53.15 15.71
N PRO A 697 -7.16 -53.23 15.41
CA PRO A 697 -8.30 -52.31 15.44
C PRO A 697 -9.57 -52.90 16.11
N SER A 698 -10.62 -52.14 16.32
CA SER A 698 -11.99 -52.67 16.30
C SER A 698 -13.07 -51.58 16.16
N LYS A 699 -13.91 -51.71 15.16
CA LYS A 699 -15.28 -51.22 14.99
C LYS A 699 -16.24 -52.36 15.38
N PRO A 700 -17.57 -52.25 15.57
CA PRO A 700 -18.50 -51.11 15.53
C PRO A 700 -19.55 -51.15 16.68
N ALA A 701 -20.35 -50.10 16.84
CA ALA A 701 -21.78 -50.25 17.13
C ALA A 701 -22.52 -48.89 17.08
N SER A 702 -23.58 -48.92 16.36
CA SER A 702 -24.62 -47.93 16.15
C SER A 702 -25.55 -47.75 17.35
N SER A 703 -25.98 -46.53 17.66
CA SER A 703 -27.32 -46.19 18.17
C SER A 703 -27.62 -44.70 18.14
N PRO A 704 -28.90 -44.26 18.15
CA PRO A 704 -29.40 -43.14 17.40
C PRO A 704 -29.35 -41.78 18.13
N PRO A 705 -29.61 -40.65 17.43
CA PRO A 705 -29.36 -39.34 17.97
C PRO A 705 -30.52 -38.83 18.83
N THR A 706 -30.19 -38.46 20.03
CA THR A 706 -31.07 -37.62 20.86
C THR A 706 -30.60 -36.20 20.67
N ASN A 707 -31.43 -35.36 20.07
CA ASN A 707 -31.24 -33.91 19.95
C ASN A 707 -31.18 -33.28 21.34
N THR A 708 -29.98 -33.01 21.82
CA THR A 708 -29.79 -32.11 22.96
C THR A 708 -28.98 -30.92 22.46
N VAL A 709 -29.59 -29.76 22.48
CA VAL A 709 -28.92 -28.49 22.20
C VAL A 709 -27.99 -28.22 23.37
N VAL A 710 -26.68 -28.35 23.14
CA VAL A 710 -25.67 -27.90 24.10
C VAL A 710 -25.37 -26.44 23.76
N ILE A 711 -25.85 -25.51 24.57
CA ILE A 711 -25.46 -24.12 24.56
C ILE A 711 -24.05 -24.05 25.13
N ALA A 712 -23.05 -23.88 24.27
CA ALA A 712 -21.70 -23.50 24.69
C ALA A 712 -21.69 -22.03 25.08
N ASP A 713 -21.08 -21.70 26.19
CA ASP A 713 -21.01 -20.40 26.86
C ASP A 713 -20.23 -19.30 26.10
N THR A 714 -20.10 -19.45 24.78
CA THR A 714 -19.38 -18.51 23.86
C THR A 714 -20.32 -17.62 23.04
N GLY A 715 -21.63 -17.68 23.24
CA GLY A 715 -22.59 -16.89 22.46
C GLY A 715 -22.66 -17.24 20.96
N GLN A 716 -22.04 -18.34 20.53
CA GLN A 716 -22.07 -18.81 19.13
C GLN A 716 -23.16 -19.87 18.94
N LEU A 717 -23.85 -19.80 17.79
CA LEU A 717 -24.88 -20.73 17.38
C LEU A 717 -24.33 -21.73 16.35
N ARG A 718 -24.78 -22.98 16.40
CA ARG A 718 -24.39 -24.00 15.44
C ARG A 718 -25.35 -24.01 14.25
N VAL A 719 -24.83 -23.87 13.04
CA VAL A 719 -25.61 -23.92 11.81
C VAL A 719 -26.24 -25.31 11.61
N PRO A 720 -27.58 -25.41 11.47
CA PRO A 720 -28.26 -26.68 11.23
C PRO A 720 -28.02 -27.18 9.79
N SER A 721 -28.27 -28.48 9.56
CA SER A 721 -28.23 -29.06 8.22
C SER A 721 -29.59 -28.81 7.52
N LEU A 722 -29.59 -27.96 6.51
CA LEU A 722 -30.78 -27.57 5.74
C LEU A 722 -30.87 -28.27 4.39
N ILE A 723 -29.83 -28.98 3.97
CA ILE A 723 -29.79 -29.67 2.67
C ILE A 723 -30.82 -30.81 2.62
N GLY A 724 -31.58 -30.86 1.54
CA GLY A 724 -32.63 -31.87 1.34
C GLY A 724 -34.01 -31.44 1.88
N LEU A 725 -34.12 -30.30 2.56
CA LEU A 725 -35.38 -29.83 3.11
C LEU A 725 -36.15 -28.95 2.13
N PRO A 726 -37.50 -28.98 2.15
CA PRO A 726 -38.32 -28.03 1.42
C PRO A 726 -38.32 -26.64 2.08
N MET A 727 -38.59 -25.57 1.32
CA MET A 727 -38.51 -24.17 1.77
C MET A 727 -39.17 -23.88 3.12
N ARG A 728 -40.33 -24.50 3.39
CA ARG A 728 -41.05 -24.26 4.63
C ARG A 728 -40.29 -24.76 5.85
N GLU A 729 -39.72 -25.96 5.76
CA GLU A 729 -38.94 -26.58 6.84
C GLU A 729 -37.60 -25.87 7.05
N ILE A 730 -36.99 -25.31 5.97
CA ILE A 730 -35.78 -24.48 6.04
C ILE A 730 -36.02 -23.25 6.93
N ILE A 731 -37.13 -22.54 6.69
CA ILE A 731 -37.49 -21.32 7.45
C ILE A 731 -37.77 -21.68 8.92
N GLU A 732 -38.52 -22.75 9.18
CA GLU A 732 -38.83 -23.18 10.55
C GLU A 732 -37.58 -23.62 11.32
N GLN A 733 -36.68 -24.36 10.68
CA GLN A 733 -35.47 -24.88 11.33
C GLN A 733 -34.40 -23.80 11.54
N ALA A 734 -34.22 -22.87 10.62
CA ALA A 734 -33.31 -21.75 10.78
C ALA A 734 -33.84 -20.79 11.86
N GLY A 735 -35.13 -20.46 11.85
CA GLY A 735 -35.77 -19.57 12.85
C GLY A 735 -35.70 -20.16 14.25
N SER A 736 -35.93 -21.47 14.43
CA SER A 736 -35.79 -22.15 15.73
C SER A 736 -34.36 -22.16 16.26
N SER A 737 -33.37 -22.04 15.37
CA SER A 737 -31.95 -21.99 15.72
C SER A 737 -31.44 -20.55 15.95
N GLY A 738 -32.30 -19.52 15.86
CA GLY A 738 -31.92 -18.11 16.04
C GLY A 738 -31.06 -17.55 14.90
N LEU A 739 -31.16 -18.13 13.70
CA LEU A 739 -30.43 -17.74 12.51
C LEU A 739 -31.39 -17.21 11.44
N GLU A 740 -30.94 -16.21 10.69
CA GLU A 740 -31.68 -15.71 9.54
C GLU A 740 -31.40 -16.56 8.30
N VAL A 741 -32.41 -16.81 7.44
CA VAL A 741 -32.23 -17.56 6.22
C VAL A 741 -32.61 -16.75 4.99
N GLU A 742 -31.75 -16.81 3.98
CA GLU A 742 -32.01 -16.29 2.64
C GLU A 742 -32.11 -17.47 1.67
N ILE A 743 -33.24 -17.58 0.97
CA ILE A 743 -33.51 -18.67 0.06
C ILE A 743 -33.39 -18.18 -1.39
N ALA A 744 -32.46 -18.74 -2.13
CA ALA A 744 -32.29 -18.53 -3.56
C ALA A 744 -32.86 -19.69 -4.37
N GLY A 745 -33.85 -19.43 -5.19
CA GLY A 745 -34.52 -20.46 -6.04
C GLY A 745 -35.75 -21.10 -5.38
N ASN A 746 -36.30 -22.14 -6.04
CA ASN A 746 -37.52 -22.83 -5.61
C ASN A 746 -37.31 -24.35 -5.59
N GLY A 747 -37.90 -25.04 -4.56
CA GLY A 747 -37.84 -26.51 -4.45
C GLY A 747 -37.18 -27.01 -3.19
N ILE A 748 -36.21 -27.91 -3.30
CA ILE A 748 -35.51 -28.57 -2.19
C ILE A 748 -34.10 -27.95 -2.09
N ALA A 749 -33.61 -27.73 -0.86
CA ALA A 749 -32.25 -27.22 -0.62
C ALA A 749 -31.19 -28.18 -1.17
N ARG A 750 -30.32 -27.67 -2.02
CA ARG A 750 -29.17 -28.39 -2.58
C ARG A 750 -27.85 -27.96 -1.98
N GLU A 751 -27.75 -26.66 -1.63
CA GLU A 751 -26.54 -26.07 -1.09
C GLU A 751 -26.90 -25.11 0.04
N GLN A 752 -26.04 -24.99 1.04
CA GLN A 752 -26.13 -24.01 2.11
C GLN A 752 -24.77 -23.42 2.45
N ALA A 753 -24.74 -22.15 2.77
CA ALA A 753 -23.57 -21.44 3.29
C ALA A 753 -23.99 -20.53 4.47
N PRO A 754 -23.33 -20.62 5.63
CA PRO A 754 -22.24 -21.53 6.02
C PRO A 754 -22.64 -22.99 6.07
N ALA A 755 -21.63 -23.88 6.00
CA ALA A 755 -21.85 -25.32 6.03
C ALA A 755 -22.50 -25.78 7.35
N ALA A 756 -23.28 -26.88 7.31
CA ALA A 756 -23.86 -27.49 8.50
C ALA A 756 -22.80 -27.82 9.55
N GLY A 757 -23.04 -27.45 10.81
CA GLY A 757 -22.10 -27.68 11.91
C GLY A 757 -21.14 -26.52 12.20
N THR A 758 -21.05 -25.51 11.34
CA THR A 758 -20.24 -24.28 11.57
C THR A 758 -20.79 -23.51 12.78
N MET A 759 -19.90 -23.01 13.62
CA MET A 759 -20.25 -22.13 14.74
C MET A 759 -20.27 -20.69 14.25
N VAL A 760 -21.39 -19.97 14.43
CA VAL A 760 -21.59 -18.61 13.93
C VAL A 760 -22.20 -17.71 15.00
N PRO A 761 -21.98 -16.38 14.96
CA PRO A 761 -22.63 -15.44 15.86
C PRO A 761 -24.17 -15.46 15.71
N PRO A 762 -24.94 -15.14 16.76
CA PRO A 762 -26.41 -14.94 16.66
C PRO A 762 -26.73 -13.87 15.61
N GLY A 763 -27.78 -14.11 14.81
CA GLY A 763 -28.17 -13.21 13.72
C GLY A 763 -27.40 -13.40 12.43
N THR A 764 -26.50 -14.40 12.35
CA THR A 764 -25.82 -14.73 11.08
C THR A 764 -26.83 -15.22 10.04
N LYS A 765 -26.71 -14.71 8.82
CA LYS A 765 -27.57 -15.06 7.69
C LYS A 765 -27.06 -16.33 7.00
N ILE A 766 -27.92 -17.33 6.84
CA ILE A 766 -27.63 -18.54 6.09
C ILE A 766 -28.24 -18.42 4.69
N VAL A 767 -27.42 -18.55 3.66
CA VAL A 767 -27.90 -18.61 2.28
C VAL A 767 -28.14 -20.05 1.88
N VAL A 768 -29.36 -20.36 1.42
CA VAL A 768 -29.76 -21.70 0.99
C VAL A 768 -30.22 -21.65 -0.46
N ARG A 769 -29.55 -22.42 -1.31
CA ARG A 769 -29.91 -22.53 -2.72
C ARG A 769 -30.85 -23.72 -2.92
N CYS A 770 -32.07 -23.46 -3.42
CA CYS A 770 -33.07 -24.48 -3.69
C CYS A 770 -33.22 -24.71 -5.18
N GLN A 771 -33.36 -25.98 -5.57
CA GLN A 771 -33.64 -26.41 -6.96
C GLN A 771 -34.83 -27.40 -6.96
N ARG A 772 -35.58 -27.42 -8.09
CA ARG A 772 -36.70 -28.35 -8.29
C ARG A 772 -36.21 -29.78 -8.50
#